data_6f3773c91c74125d8397ee6c249bf6ca
#
_entry.id   6f3773c91c74125d8397ee6c249bf6ca
#
_cell.length_a   1.000
_cell.length_b   1.000
_cell.length_c   1.000
_cell.angle_alpha   90.00
_cell.angle_beta   90.00
_cell.angle_gamma   90.00
#
_symmetry.space_group_name_H-M   'P 1'
#
loop_
_entity.id
_entity.type
_entity.pdbx_description
1 polymer ?
#
loop_
_entity_poly.entity_id
_entity_poly.type
_entity_poly.pdbx_seq_one_letter_code
_entity_poly.pdbx_strand_id
1 'polypeptide(L)'
;MKKIFTLMLCLAAVAQASAWKPLFVGHRGCNRGVENTVEAYRNGVDYYGYDGLECDVRVTSDNQYVISHDETTERVGGNLTVASATLAQLQAENYTQTRSGVTYTGKICTMAEYLDICVEKGVFPVIELKWTTGINNNDMSKFPGLAALIEQKGLTDKAIILTSMKNSLEYVRTNYPALKCQWLCNANWKDNEPWCKQWNLEPSISTGNFDIYTVKKFRNLGLDVACWVVDTEASYKSIGAMGVKMMTCNSLMPSAMPELDEIDWDAVVEPVQPLELKCDTVFKFSRFRGNLPENFPSGLTDESKYNTAQMAAMCGGMFYPNDYRTSTLLAFDAEGEQDSGISGGKAQGVTCDDAGNLILRNDGATENSPNKMVLYQNGGITPVEVDFELLNPGRVHFISASGDVFSKEGGYVYFFPNTQNVVNVVKIAEGRLVEVTASKTLSIAGSTAGVVYPINNDPNKFIYQVRNNGYYLYDNGDKGGYVAGSASTTPPNRNSSVGGAYFTMDGHELFLHSSGSNYNGGFTIRDMTAKAEPILTIDPMGNGGYGANPSVGAFFRAEKLDDTHVMLYEYCMGNGYAAYQLYLDQPYTAISETGIGAQTGKEVSKTYYNIMGQASTQPHSGVNIVVTRYDNGTTRATKVIR
;
A
#
# COMPACT_ATOMS: atom_id res chain seq x y z
N MET A 1 -4.33 -7.00 -67.84
CA MET A 1 -4.52 -6.47 -66.50
C MET A 1 -3.80 -7.40 -65.51
N LYS A 2 -2.56 -7.06 -65.16
CA LYS A 2 -1.75 -7.83 -64.21
C LYS A 2 -1.94 -7.20 -62.82
N LYS A 3 -2.50 -7.96 -61.87
CA LYS A 3 -2.59 -7.57 -60.44
C LYS A 3 -1.23 -7.84 -59.83
N ILE A 4 -0.56 -6.78 -59.40
CA ILE A 4 0.66 -6.86 -58.56
C ILE A 4 0.18 -7.01 -57.12
N PHE A 5 0.49 -8.15 -56.51
CA PHE A 5 0.36 -8.38 -55.07
C PHE A 5 1.63 -7.83 -54.40
N THR A 6 1.51 -6.74 -53.67
CA THR A 6 2.56 -6.23 -52.84
C THR A 6 2.51 -6.97 -51.50
N LEU A 7 3.45 -7.85 -51.28
CA LEU A 7 3.67 -8.57 -50.01
C LEU A 7 4.35 -7.59 -49.06
N MET A 8 3.63 -7.06 -48.08
CA MET A 8 4.20 -6.29 -46.98
C MET A 8 4.84 -7.26 -46.00
N LEU A 9 6.18 -7.38 -46.07
CA LEU A 9 6.97 -8.05 -45.03
C LEU A 9 7.03 -7.12 -43.82
N CYS A 10 6.24 -7.39 -42.79
CA CYS A 10 6.49 -6.84 -41.45
C CYS A 10 7.77 -7.50 -40.89
N LEU A 11 8.90 -6.80 -41.02
CA LEU A 11 10.07 -7.09 -40.18
C LEU A 11 9.67 -6.70 -38.75
N ALA A 12 9.33 -7.67 -37.94
CA ALA A 12 9.40 -7.54 -36.51
C ALA A 12 10.90 -7.42 -36.16
N ALA A 13 11.37 -6.22 -35.91
CA ALA A 13 12.65 -6.03 -35.25
C ALA A 13 12.53 -6.65 -33.86
N VAL A 14 12.99 -7.88 -33.71
CA VAL A 14 13.30 -8.43 -32.41
C VAL A 14 14.47 -7.57 -31.90
N ALA A 15 14.18 -6.63 -31.02
CA ALA A 15 15.22 -5.97 -30.26
C ALA A 15 15.98 -7.10 -29.54
N GLN A 16 17.18 -7.43 -30.00
CA GLN A 16 18.09 -8.27 -29.23
C GLN A 16 18.38 -7.47 -27.96
N ALA A 17 17.86 -7.95 -26.83
CA ALA A 17 18.25 -7.44 -25.53
C ALA A 17 19.78 -7.52 -25.46
N SER A 18 20.47 -6.39 -25.28
CA SER A 18 21.90 -6.37 -25.16
C SER A 18 22.25 -6.91 -23.77
N ALA A 19 22.95 -8.03 -23.74
CA ALA A 19 23.42 -8.60 -22.49
C ALA A 19 24.50 -7.72 -21.85
N TRP A 20 24.52 -7.61 -20.53
CA TRP A 20 25.46 -6.76 -19.79
C TRP A 20 25.99 -7.42 -18.52
N LYS A 21 27.08 -6.88 -17.97
CA LYS A 21 27.62 -7.27 -16.67
C LYS A 21 27.88 -6.03 -15.81
N PRO A 22 27.65 -6.08 -14.49
CA PRO A 22 28.10 -5.05 -13.56
C PRO A 22 29.63 -5.06 -13.45
N LEU A 23 30.19 -3.96 -12.94
CA LEU A 23 31.59 -3.92 -12.52
C LEU A 23 31.76 -4.69 -11.21
N PHE A 24 32.83 -5.48 -11.12
CA PHE A 24 33.16 -6.24 -9.93
C PHE A 24 34.30 -5.59 -9.18
N VAL A 25 34.12 -5.37 -7.88
CA VAL A 25 35.10 -4.72 -7.00
C VAL A 25 35.51 -5.71 -5.91
N GLY A 26 36.81 -5.92 -5.76
CA GLY A 26 37.36 -6.79 -4.73
C GLY A 26 37.31 -6.14 -3.35
N HIS A 27 36.45 -6.62 -2.44
CA HIS A 27 36.28 -6.13 -1.07
C HIS A 27 37.55 -6.42 -0.26
N ARG A 28 38.25 -5.37 0.17
CA ARG A 28 39.55 -5.46 0.85
C ARG A 28 40.56 -6.32 0.10
N GLY A 29 40.49 -6.25 -1.25
CA GLY A 29 41.21 -7.14 -2.14
C GLY A 29 40.41 -8.38 -2.53
N CYS A 30 40.50 -9.44 -1.75
CA CYS A 30 39.73 -10.69 -1.96
C CYS A 30 39.92 -11.69 -0.81
N ASN A 31 39.18 -12.82 -0.86
CA ASN A 31 39.35 -13.92 0.12
C ASN A 31 40.60 -14.80 -0.07
N ARG A 32 41.51 -14.47 -0.99
CA ARG A 32 42.78 -15.20 -1.19
C ARG A 32 43.96 -14.34 -0.72
N GLY A 33 44.06 -14.16 0.59
CA GLY A 33 45.05 -13.36 1.29
C GLY A 33 44.48 -12.84 2.61
N VAL A 34 45.35 -12.24 3.43
CA VAL A 34 44.89 -11.42 4.55
C VAL A 34 44.24 -10.15 3.96
N GLU A 35 43.07 -9.76 4.44
CA GLU A 35 42.37 -8.56 3.96
C GLU A 35 43.28 -7.32 4.00
N ASN A 36 43.10 -6.44 3.03
CA ASN A 36 43.82 -5.17 2.97
C ASN A 36 45.35 -5.30 2.85
N THR A 37 45.84 -6.40 2.23
CA THR A 37 47.27 -6.62 1.98
C THR A 37 47.57 -6.66 0.49
N VAL A 38 48.85 -6.45 0.15
CA VAL A 38 49.36 -6.52 -1.22
C VAL A 38 48.98 -7.85 -1.92
N GLU A 39 49.05 -8.98 -1.19
CA GLU A 39 48.68 -10.28 -1.73
C GLU A 39 47.20 -10.39 -2.05
N ALA A 40 46.31 -9.90 -1.15
CA ALA A 40 44.88 -9.92 -1.40
C ALA A 40 44.49 -9.07 -2.62
N TYR A 41 45.13 -7.91 -2.80
CA TYR A 41 44.89 -7.03 -3.95
C TYR A 41 45.35 -7.67 -5.25
N ARG A 42 46.56 -8.21 -5.29
CA ARG A 42 47.06 -8.91 -6.48
C ARG A 42 46.20 -10.11 -6.85
N ASN A 43 45.81 -10.94 -5.88
CA ASN A 43 44.91 -12.06 -6.11
C ASN A 43 43.50 -11.61 -6.54
N GLY A 44 43.01 -10.45 -6.10
CA GLY A 44 41.77 -9.87 -6.56
C GLY A 44 41.73 -9.67 -8.07
N VAL A 45 42.83 -9.25 -8.64
CA VAL A 45 42.96 -9.06 -10.10
C VAL A 45 43.45 -10.35 -10.80
N ASP A 46 44.57 -10.90 -10.36
CA ASP A 46 45.26 -12.00 -11.08
C ASP A 46 44.49 -13.33 -11.02
N TYR A 47 43.77 -13.56 -9.92
CA TYR A 47 42.99 -14.80 -9.74
C TYR A 47 41.51 -14.63 -10.02
N TYR A 48 40.87 -13.54 -9.45
CA TYR A 48 39.45 -13.32 -9.61
C TYR A 48 39.10 -12.53 -10.87
N GLY A 49 39.95 -11.60 -11.30
CA GLY A 49 39.72 -10.76 -12.47
C GLY A 49 38.76 -9.58 -12.16
N TYR A 50 38.87 -8.99 -10.97
CA TYR A 50 38.07 -7.84 -10.59
C TYR A 50 38.46 -6.60 -11.40
N ASP A 51 37.45 -5.77 -11.74
CA ASP A 51 37.59 -4.50 -12.46
C ASP A 51 38.13 -3.37 -11.58
N GLY A 52 37.84 -3.44 -10.28
CA GLY A 52 38.29 -2.52 -9.26
C GLY A 52 38.67 -3.22 -7.97
N LEU A 53 39.37 -2.50 -7.11
CA LEU A 53 39.77 -2.98 -5.79
C LEU A 53 39.26 -2.00 -4.75
N GLU A 54 38.70 -2.49 -3.64
CA GLU A 54 38.29 -1.66 -2.52
C GLU A 54 39.28 -1.79 -1.37
N CYS A 55 39.54 -0.67 -0.68
CA CYS A 55 40.45 -0.59 0.47
C CYS A 55 39.94 0.36 1.55
N ASP A 56 40.39 0.16 2.80
CA ASP A 56 40.00 0.92 3.99
C ASP A 56 41.17 1.83 4.44
N VAL A 57 41.16 3.13 4.11
CA VAL A 57 42.29 4.02 4.45
C VAL A 57 42.19 4.57 5.86
N ARG A 58 43.33 4.52 6.57
CA ARG A 58 43.55 5.15 7.88
C ARG A 58 44.90 5.91 7.91
N VAL A 59 45.11 6.70 8.95
CA VAL A 59 46.31 7.53 9.12
C VAL A 59 47.03 7.10 10.42
N THR A 60 48.34 6.87 10.31
CA THR A 60 49.24 6.53 11.41
C THR A 60 49.63 7.73 12.26
N SER A 61 50.31 7.52 13.42
CA SER A 61 50.82 8.59 14.27
C SER A 61 51.87 9.43 13.60
N ASP A 62 52.63 8.88 12.68
CA ASP A 62 53.64 9.59 11.85
C ASP A 62 53.11 10.08 10.49
N ASN A 63 51.77 10.23 10.40
CA ASN A 63 51.05 10.78 9.24
C ASN A 63 51.22 9.99 7.94
N GLN A 64 51.38 8.66 7.98
CA GLN A 64 51.39 7.81 6.81
C GLN A 64 49.97 7.27 6.54
N TYR A 65 49.59 7.10 5.27
CA TYR A 65 48.34 6.50 4.88
C TYR A 65 48.54 4.99 4.75
N VAL A 66 47.85 4.22 5.58
CA VAL A 66 47.86 2.75 5.62
C VAL A 66 46.46 2.22 5.42
N ILE A 67 46.36 0.94 5.12
CA ILE A 67 45.09 0.29 4.82
C ILE A 67 44.76 -0.68 5.95
N SER A 68 43.68 -0.38 6.70
CA SER A 68 43.15 -1.19 7.78
C SER A 68 41.66 -0.90 8.00
N HIS A 69 40.84 -1.94 8.06
CA HIS A 69 39.40 -1.77 8.29
C HIS A 69 39.12 -1.25 9.71
N ASP A 70 39.63 -1.95 10.72
CA ASP A 70 39.40 -1.59 12.12
C ASP A 70 40.43 -0.57 12.64
N GLU A 71 40.16 0.07 13.75
CA GLU A 71 41.09 0.99 14.41
C GLU A 71 42.30 0.27 14.98
N THR A 72 42.15 -1.05 15.27
CA THR A 72 43.22 -1.92 15.74
C THR A 72 43.52 -3.00 14.72
N THR A 73 44.72 -3.59 14.78
CA THR A 73 45.16 -4.69 13.94
C THR A 73 44.73 -6.08 14.45
N GLU A 74 43.91 -6.16 15.50
CA GLU A 74 43.50 -7.41 16.14
C GLU A 74 42.77 -8.38 15.21
N ARG A 75 41.91 -7.86 14.33
CA ARG A 75 41.17 -8.67 13.36
C ARG A 75 42.08 -9.51 12.47
N VAL A 76 43.25 -9.00 12.19
CA VAL A 76 44.25 -9.67 11.35
C VAL A 76 45.44 -10.26 12.14
N GLY A 77 45.25 -10.44 13.46
CA GLY A 77 46.20 -11.10 14.34
C GLY A 77 47.34 -10.21 14.89
N GLY A 78 47.24 -8.88 14.71
CA GLY A 78 48.13 -7.91 15.34
C GLY A 78 47.62 -7.44 16.71
N ASN A 79 48.23 -6.42 17.28
CA ASN A 79 47.86 -5.88 18.61
C ASN A 79 48.06 -4.35 18.71
N LEU A 80 48.18 -3.65 17.63
CA LEU A 80 48.44 -2.21 17.60
C LEU A 80 47.17 -1.40 17.25
N THR A 81 47.08 -0.19 17.83
CA THR A 81 46.10 0.82 17.39
C THR A 81 46.74 1.68 16.27
N VAL A 82 46.14 1.68 15.10
CA VAL A 82 46.71 2.30 13.88
C VAL A 82 47.04 3.78 14.10
N ALA A 83 46.13 4.57 14.66
CA ALA A 83 46.35 6.00 14.90
C ALA A 83 47.44 6.33 15.92
N SER A 84 47.83 5.35 16.78
CA SER A 84 48.85 5.51 17.79
C SER A 84 50.20 4.91 17.40
N ALA A 85 50.24 4.07 16.39
CA ALA A 85 51.44 3.41 15.90
C ALA A 85 52.05 4.15 14.71
N THR A 86 53.39 4.09 14.58
CA THR A 86 54.08 4.52 13.36
C THR A 86 53.96 3.45 12.27
N LEU A 87 54.17 3.84 11.00
CA LEU A 87 54.22 2.89 9.91
C LEU A 87 55.25 1.78 10.17
N ALA A 88 56.42 2.11 10.67
CA ALA A 88 57.47 1.12 10.96
C ALA A 88 57.03 0.08 12.01
N GLN A 89 56.27 0.50 13.03
CA GLN A 89 55.72 -0.42 14.05
C GLN A 89 54.68 -1.37 13.41
N LEU A 90 53.76 -0.85 12.61
CA LEU A 90 52.74 -1.63 11.90
C LEU A 90 53.36 -2.64 10.91
N GLN A 91 54.39 -2.24 10.18
CA GLN A 91 55.14 -3.12 9.25
C GLN A 91 55.94 -4.20 9.97
N ALA A 92 56.29 -3.99 11.24
CA ALA A 92 56.94 -5.03 12.04
C ALA A 92 56.01 -6.19 12.41
N GLU A 93 54.70 -5.96 12.51
CA GLU A 93 53.70 -7.02 12.75
C GLU A 93 53.57 -7.98 11.57
N ASN A 94 53.22 -9.24 11.87
CA ASN A 94 52.82 -10.24 10.88
C ASN A 94 51.32 -10.48 11.04
N TYR A 95 50.58 -10.18 10.01
CA TYR A 95 49.14 -10.42 9.99
C TYR A 95 48.85 -11.85 9.59
N THR A 96 47.81 -12.44 10.16
CA THR A 96 47.37 -13.80 9.90
C THR A 96 45.86 -13.87 9.87
N GLN A 97 45.30 -14.50 8.85
CA GLN A 97 43.86 -14.68 8.74
C GLN A 97 43.54 -16.01 8.07
N THR A 98 42.63 -16.79 8.62
CA THR A 98 42.16 -18.05 8.02
C THR A 98 40.87 -17.80 7.25
N ARG A 99 40.86 -18.15 5.96
CA ARG A 99 39.72 -18.01 5.07
C ARG A 99 39.50 -19.32 4.29
N SER A 100 38.30 -19.87 4.34
CA SER A 100 37.95 -21.14 3.69
C SER A 100 38.91 -22.29 4.02
N GLY A 101 39.39 -22.37 5.28
CA GLY A 101 40.31 -23.39 5.76
C GLY A 101 41.79 -23.19 5.37
N VAL A 102 42.14 -22.10 4.68
CA VAL A 102 43.52 -21.73 4.34
C VAL A 102 43.97 -20.56 5.21
N THR A 103 45.12 -20.70 5.86
CA THR A 103 45.74 -19.63 6.66
C THR A 103 46.71 -18.86 5.78
N TYR A 104 46.45 -17.55 5.69
CA TYR A 104 47.28 -16.59 4.99
C TYR A 104 48.07 -15.74 5.98
N THR A 105 49.21 -15.27 5.56
CA THR A 105 50.05 -14.32 6.30
C THR A 105 50.33 -13.10 5.42
N GLY A 106 50.50 -11.93 6.02
CA GLY A 106 50.74 -10.72 5.27
C GLY A 106 51.31 -9.59 6.13
N LYS A 107 51.47 -8.44 5.53
CA LYS A 107 51.90 -7.21 6.15
C LYS A 107 50.91 -6.12 5.86
N ILE A 108 50.89 -5.05 6.68
CA ILE A 108 50.09 -3.87 6.38
C ILE A 108 50.50 -3.31 5.02
N CYS A 109 49.50 -2.97 4.22
CA CYS A 109 49.70 -2.29 2.95
C CYS A 109 49.64 -0.79 3.15
N THR A 110 50.53 -0.05 2.54
CA THR A 110 50.43 1.39 2.43
C THR A 110 49.49 1.80 1.29
N MET A 111 48.94 3.00 1.38
CA MET A 111 48.12 3.55 0.30
C MET A 111 48.93 3.70 -1.02
N ALA A 112 50.20 4.00 -0.93
CA ALA A 112 51.08 4.08 -2.12
C ALA A 112 51.20 2.73 -2.83
N GLU A 113 51.47 1.65 -2.07
CA GLU A 113 51.58 0.29 -2.62
C GLU A 113 50.27 -0.18 -3.27
N TYR A 114 49.14 0.12 -2.62
CA TYR A 114 47.81 -0.21 -3.17
C TYR A 114 47.55 0.53 -4.51
N LEU A 115 47.78 1.83 -4.56
CA LEU A 115 47.62 2.60 -5.78
C LEU A 115 48.57 2.14 -6.89
N ASP A 116 49.81 1.75 -6.55
CA ASP A 116 50.77 1.17 -7.50
C ASP A 116 50.23 -0.13 -8.11
N ILE A 117 49.57 -0.98 -7.29
CA ILE A 117 48.91 -2.19 -7.80
C ILE A 117 47.78 -1.83 -8.77
N CYS A 118 46.95 -0.83 -8.42
CA CYS A 118 45.86 -0.38 -9.29
C CYS A 118 46.39 0.12 -10.64
N VAL A 119 47.49 0.89 -10.64
CA VAL A 119 48.15 1.36 -11.88
C VAL A 119 48.73 0.18 -12.68
N GLU A 120 49.53 -0.70 -12.02
CA GLU A 120 50.15 -1.85 -12.64
C GLU A 120 49.11 -2.79 -13.31
N LYS A 121 48.01 -3.04 -12.63
CA LYS A 121 46.97 -3.96 -13.08
C LYS A 121 45.90 -3.31 -13.96
N GLY A 122 45.89 -1.97 -14.07
CA GLY A 122 44.92 -1.23 -14.89
C GLY A 122 43.50 -1.20 -14.32
N VAL A 123 43.33 -1.43 -13.02
CA VAL A 123 42.05 -1.44 -12.32
C VAL A 123 41.81 -0.13 -11.59
N PHE A 124 40.52 0.19 -11.29
CA PHE A 124 40.20 1.42 -10.57
C PHE A 124 40.18 1.22 -9.04
N PRO A 125 40.66 2.19 -8.26
CA PRO A 125 40.62 2.14 -6.82
C PRO A 125 39.28 2.63 -6.27
N VAL A 126 38.71 1.88 -5.28
CA VAL A 126 37.61 2.31 -4.42
C VAL A 126 38.16 2.48 -3.01
N ILE A 127 38.21 3.70 -2.51
CA ILE A 127 38.92 4.06 -1.28
C ILE A 127 37.90 4.44 -0.21
N GLU A 128 37.65 3.52 0.73
CA GLU A 128 36.79 3.83 1.88
C GLU A 128 37.56 4.67 2.90
N LEU A 129 37.04 5.86 3.14
CA LEU A 129 37.53 6.71 4.23
C LEU A 129 36.98 6.21 5.55
N LYS A 130 37.85 5.61 6.38
CA LYS A 130 37.50 5.25 7.74
C LYS A 130 37.64 6.45 8.67
N TRP A 131 36.85 6.50 9.72
CA TRP A 131 37.01 7.52 10.75
C TRP A 131 38.40 7.42 11.37
N THR A 132 39.22 8.45 11.17
CA THR A 132 40.58 8.54 11.68
C THR A 132 40.97 9.99 11.89
N THR A 133 42.11 10.24 12.59
CA THR A 133 42.62 11.60 12.83
C THR A 133 42.89 12.30 11.51
N GLY A 134 42.27 13.46 11.30
CA GLY A 134 42.43 14.26 10.09
C GLY A 134 41.63 13.78 8.87
N ILE A 135 40.85 12.71 9.00
CA ILE A 135 39.87 12.26 8.00
C ILE A 135 38.62 11.78 8.76
N ASN A 136 37.65 12.66 8.95
CA ASN A 136 36.35 12.39 9.57
C ASN A 136 35.38 13.54 9.30
N ASN A 137 34.11 13.40 9.76
CA ASN A 137 33.06 14.41 9.51
C ASN A 137 33.37 15.82 10.01
N ASN A 138 34.34 15.99 10.93
CA ASN A 138 34.66 17.27 11.55
C ASN A 138 36.06 17.79 11.16
N ASP A 139 36.89 16.90 10.61
CA ASP A 139 38.29 17.24 10.27
C ASP A 139 38.72 16.46 9.02
N MET A 140 39.02 17.19 7.96
CA MET A 140 39.54 16.67 6.68
C MET A 140 40.94 17.19 6.39
N SER A 141 41.69 17.63 7.40
CA SER A 141 43.00 18.28 7.26
C SER A 141 44.08 17.41 6.61
N LYS A 142 43.91 16.08 6.66
CA LYS A 142 44.84 15.12 6.03
C LYS A 142 44.34 14.59 4.66
N PHE A 143 43.10 14.89 4.26
CA PHE A 143 42.60 14.46 2.94
C PHE A 143 43.38 15.08 1.76
N PRO A 144 43.87 16.34 1.80
CA PRO A 144 44.70 16.90 0.71
C PRO A 144 45.92 16.05 0.38
N GLY A 145 46.61 15.48 1.38
CA GLY A 145 47.74 14.57 1.15
C GLY A 145 47.35 13.26 0.48
N LEU A 146 46.20 12.71 0.82
CA LEU A 146 45.65 11.52 0.15
C LEU A 146 45.26 11.85 -1.32
N ALA A 147 44.60 12.98 -1.55
CA ALA A 147 44.24 13.42 -2.88
C ALA A 147 45.48 13.66 -3.77
N ALA A 148 46.52 14.29 -3.21
CA ALA A 148 47.79 14.50 -3.93
C ALA A 148 48.49 13.17 -4.30
N LEU A 149 48.40 12.14 -3.42
CA LEU A 149 48.93 10.80 -3.71
C LEU A 149 48.15 10.12 -4.85
N ILE A 150 46.82 10.24 -4.88
CA ILE A 150 45.97 9.73 -5.97
C ILE A 150 46.31 10.42 -7.29
N GLU A 151 46.46 11.75 -7.26
CA GLU A 151 46.84 12.56 -8.42
C GLU A 151 48.23 12.19 -8.94
N GLN A 152 49.22 12.03 -8.05
CA GLN A 152 50.58 11.63 -8.41
C GLN A 152 50.63 10.29 -9.14
N LYS A 153 49.68 9.38 -8.80
CA LYS A 153 49.57 8.08 -9.46
C LYS A 153 48.73 8.13 -10.74
N GLY A 154 48.20 9.28 -11.13
CA GLY A 154 47.39 9.46 -12.34
C GLY A 154 46.03 8.79 -12.27
N LEU A 155 45.43 8.67 -11.07
CA LEU A 155 44.19 7.94 -10.82
C LEU A 155 43.00 8.85 -10.48
N THR A 156 43.12 10.17 -10.57
CA THR A 156 42.10 11.13 -10.15
C THR A 156 40.74 10.89 -10.86
N ASP A 157 40.78 10.58 -12.14
CA ASP A 157 39.56 10.32 -12.95
C ASP A 157 38.96 8.92 -12.77
N LYS A 158 39.72 8.00 -12.14
CA LYS A 158 39.35 6.61 -11.93
C LYS A 158 38.99 6.29 -10.48
N ALA A 159 39.57 7.02 -9.52
CA ALA A 159 39.38 6.76 -8.10
C ALA A 159 37.96 7.11 -7.65
N ILE A 160 37.40 6.24 -6.81
CA ILE A 160 36.12 6.41 -6.15
C ILE A 160 36.37 6.56 -4.65
N ILE A 161 35.97 7.66 -4.08
CA ILE A 161 35.98 7.87 -2.62
C ILE A 161 34.67 7.36 -2.05
N LEU A 162 34.76 6.42 -1.13
CA LEU A 162 33.63 5.74 -0.49
C LEU A 162 33.64 6.07 1.00
N THR A 163 32.51 6.42 1.59
CA THR A 163 32.36 6.55 3.05
C THR A 163 30.90 6.73 3.45
N SER A 164 30.57 6.39 4.72
CA SER A 164 29.28 6.74 5.35
C SER A 164 29.24 8.17 5.92
N MET A 165 30.37 8.84 5.99
CA MET A 165 30.54 10.18 6.56
C MET A 165 30.09 11.28 5.58
N LYS A 166 28.87 11.79 5.74
CA LYS A 166 28.26 12.77 4.82
C LYS A 166 29.09 14.05 4.65
N ASN A 167 29.50 14.69 5.75
CA ASN A 167 30.28 15.93 5.69
C ASN A 167 31.64 15.72 4.98
N SER A 168 32.23 14.53 5.12
CA SER A 168 33.46 14.19 4.41
C SER A 168 33.23 14.10 2.90
N LEU A 169 32.10 13.53 2.46
CA LEU A 169 31.74 13.50 1.02
C LEU A 169 31.48 14.91 0.47
N GLU A 170 30.75 15.74 1.23
CA GLU A 170 30.52 17.14 0.84
C GLU A 170 31.83 17.92 0.71
N TYR A 171 32.77 17.71 1.65
CA TYR A 171 34.11 18.31 1.57
C TYR A 171 34.86 17.85 0.31
N VAL A 172 34.85 16.55 0.02
CA VAL A 172 35.53 16.00 -1.19
C VAL A 172 34.90 16.57 -2.45
N ARG A 173 33.58 16.57 -2.55
CA ARG A 173 32.88 17.10 -3.73
C ARG A 173 33.09 18.58 -3.95
N THR A 174 33.24 19.36 -2.85
CA THR A 174 33.52 20.81 -2.93
C THR A 174 34.93 21.09 -3.39
N ASN A 175 35.94 20.41 -2.83
CA ASN A 175 37.35 20.76 -3.00
C ASN A 175 38.06 19.92 -4.08
N TYR A 176 37.52 18.72 -4.43
CA TYR A 176 38.10 17.75 -5.36
C TYR A 176 37.02 17.22 -6.33
N PRO A 177 36.39 18.09 -7.13
CA PRO A 177 35.21 17.71 -7.94
C PRO A 177 35.52 16.67 -9.03
N ALA A 178 36.77 16.44 -9.38
CA ALA A 178 37.19 15.39 -10.31
C ALA A 178 37.14 13.97 -9.72
N LEU A 179 37.23 13.85 -8.39
CA LEU A 179 37.10 12.57 -7.72
C LEU A 179 35.61 12.11 -7.71
N LYS A 180 35.39 10.87 -8.13
CA LYS A 180 34.06 10.24 -7.96
C LYS A 180 33.81 9.91 -6.50
N CYS A 181 32.56 9.99 -6.08
CA CYS A 181 32.21 9.72 -4.70
C CYS A 181 31.01 8.79 -4.61
N GLN A 182 31.09 7.84 -3.69
CA GLN A 182 30.00 6.95 -3.34
C GLN A 182 29.65 7.08 -1.84
N TRP A 183 28.36 7.08 -1.55
CA TRP A 183 27.89 7.10 -0.18
C TRP A 183 27.61 5.67 0.31
N LEU A 184 28.41 5.22 1.26
CA LEU A 184 28.22 3.92 1.92
C LEU A 184 27.04 3.98 2.85
N CYS A 185 25.98 3.21 2.59
CA CYS A 185 24.77 3.24 3.36
C CYS A 185 24.08 1.87 3.47
N ASN A 186 23.17 1.77 4.43
CA ASN A 186 22.24 0.66 4.61
C ASN A 186 20.84 1.12 4.16
N ALA A 187 19.80 0.87 4.98
CA ALA A 187 18.43 1.32 4.68
C ALA A 187 18.23 2.85 4.80
N ASN A 188 19.21 3.58 5.32
CA ASN A 188 19.16 5.03 5.53
C ASN A 188 19.32 5.87 4.24
N TRP A 189 19.34 5.24 3.07
CA TRP A 189 19.29 5.96 1.78
C TRP A 189 17.95 6.67 1.56
N LYS A 190 16.88 6.17 2.17
CA LYS A 190 15.54 6.77 2.08
C LYS A 190 15.57 8.23 2.55
N ASP A 191 14.88 9.09 1.83
CA ASP A 191 14.81 10.55 2.06
C ASP A 191 16.13 11.30 1.86
N ASN A 192 17.18 10.61 1.34
CA ASN A 192 18.47 11.22 1.04
C ASN A 192 18.78 11.31 -0.46
N GLU A 193 17.85 10.91 -1.34
CA GLU A 193 18.00 10.97 -2.79
C GLU A 193 18.26 12.42 -3.28
N PRO A 194 17.58 13.46 -2.76
CA PRO A 194 17.89 14.84 -3.14
C PRO A 194 19.31 15.26 -2.76
N TRP A 195 19.81 14.83 -1.60
CA TRP A 195 21.18 15.09 -1.15
C TRP A 195 22.20 14.37 -2.05
N CYS A 196 21.96 13.11 -2.39
CA CYS A 196 22.81 12.38 -3.34
C CYS A 196 22.88 13.09 -4.70
N LYS A 197 21.73 13.57 -5.21
CA LYS A 197 21.67 14.35 -6.47
C LYS A 197 22.42 15.65 -6.37
N GLN A 198 22.21 16.42 -5.29
CA GLN A 198 22.87 17.71 -5.06
C GLN A 198 24.39 17.59 -5.12
N TRP A 199 24.94 16.56 -4.50
CA TRP A 199 26.37 16.34 -4.39
C TRP A 199 26.94 15.40 -5.44
N ASN A 200 26.13 14.87 -6.35
CA ASN A 200 26.51 13.89 -7.36
C ASN A 200 27.18 12.67 -6.72
N LEU A 201 26.48 12.02 -5.78
CA LEU A 201 26.93 10.87 -5.00
C LEU A 201 26.17 9.62 -5.43
N GLU A 202 26.87 8.61 -5.89
CA GLU A 202 26.28 7.30 -6.15
C GLU A 202 26.10 6.57 -4.81
N PRO A 203 24.91 6.00 -4.49
CA PRO A 203 24.75 5.20 -3.29
C PRO A 203 25.40 3.83 -3.45
N SER A 204 26.17 3.41 -2.43
CA SER A 204 26.69 2.06 -2.26
C SER A 204 25.93 1.41 -1.11
N ILE A 205 24.91 0.59 -1.44
CA ILE A 205 23.91 0.11 -0.48
C ILE A 205 24.20 -1.35 -0.10
N SER A 206 24.07 -1.68 1.19
CA SER A 206 24.20 -3.07 1.63
C SER A 206 23.11 -3.97 1.03
N THR A 207 23.46 -5.20 0.68
CA THR A 207 22.51 -6.19 0.14
C THR A 207 21.30 -6.37 1.06
N GLY A 208 20.10 -6.50 0.48
CA GLY A 208 18.86 -6.67 1.24
C GLY A 208 18.19 -5.36 1.70
N ASN A 209 18.81 -4.19 1.46
CA ASN A 209 18.26 -2.90 1.86
C ASN A 209 17.76 -2.04 0.69
N PHE A 210 17.57 -2.61 -0.48
CA PHE A 210 17.04 -1.93 -1.67
C PHE A 210 16.37 -2.95 -2.61
N ASP A 211 15.67 -2.42 -3.60
CA ASP A 211 14.97 -3.16 -4.65
C ASP A 211 15.16 -2.47 -6.03
N ILE A 212 14.53 -3.01 -7.06
CA ILE A 212 14.58 -2.46 -8.42
C ILE A 212 14.02 -1.02 -8.49
N TYR A 213 13.04 -0.66 -7.65
CA TYR A 213 12.45 0.67 -7.63
C TYR A 213 13.43 1.69 -7.04
N THR A 214 14.20 1.29 -6.02
CA THR A 214 15.32 2.08 -5.48
C THR A 214 16.33 2.39 -6.58
N VAL A 215 16.74 1.39 -7.35
CA VAL A 215 17.68 1.58 -8.46
C VAL A 215 17.08 2.51 -9.52
N LYS A 216 15.80 2.33 -9.87
CA LYS A 216 15.10 3.22 -10.81
C LYS A 216 15.07 4.68 -10.32
N LYS A 217 14.82 4.92 -9.03
CA LYS A 217 14.84 6.27 -8.43
C LYS A 217 16.19 6.97 -8.64
N PHE A 218 17.28 6.30 -8.26
CA PHE A 218 18.63 6.89 -8.45
C PHE A 218 18.99 7.05 -9.93
N ARG A 219 18.66 6.07 -10.77
CA ARG A 219 18.83 6.17 -12.21
C ARG A 219 18.12 7.40 -12.82
N ASN A 220 16.88 7.68 -12.39
CA ASN A 220 16.12 8.85 -12.83
C ASN A 220 16.78 10.18 -12.40
N LEU A 221 17.60 10.15 -11.35
CA LEU A 221 18.45 11.27 -10.94
C LEU A 221 19.78 11.34 -11.69
N GLY A 222 20.06 10.36 -12.57
CA GLY A 222 21.33 10.23 -13.29
C GLY A 222 22.46 9.68 -12.44
N LEU A 223 22.14 8.88 -11.41
CA LEU A 223 23.08 8.25 -10.50
C LEU A 223 22.98 6.72 -10.61
N ASP A 224 24.12 6.05 -10.66
CA ASP A 224 24.17 4.60 -10.60
C ASP A 224 24.15 4.10 -9.14
N VAL A 225 23.73 2.85 -8.94
CA VAL A 225 23.73 2.21 -7.62
C VAL A 225 24.82 1.13 -7.60
N ALA A 226 25.65 1.16 -6.54
CA ALA A 226 26.57 0.11 -6.17
C ALA A 226 26.02 -0.69 -4.98
N CYS A 227 26.48 -1.91 -4.77
CA CYS A 227 26.11 -2.70 -3.60
C CYS A 227 27.27 -3.54 -3.02
N TRP A 228 27.10 -3.93 -1.75
CA TRP A 228 28.05 -4.74 -0.98
C TRP A 228 27.31 -5.61 0.04
N VAL A 229 27.66 -6.88 0.30
CA VAL A 229 28.66 -7.70 -0.38
C VAL A 229 27.94 -8.78 -1.17
N VAL A 230 28.39 -9.09 -2.42
CA VAL A 230 27.78 -10.06 -3.32
C VAL A 230 28.76 -11.23 -3.53
N ASP A 231 28.50 -12.39 -2.92
CA ASP A 231 29.44 -13.51 -2.89
C ASP A 231 28.89 -14.82 -3.47
N THR A 232 27.64 -14.85 -3.94
CA THR A 232 27.03 -16.04 -4.55
C THR A 232 26.44 -15.74 -5.92
N GLU A 233 26.40 -16.74 -6.80
CA GLU A 233 25.74 -16.60 -8.10
C GLU A 233 24.26 -16.23 -7.97
N ALA A 234 23.57 -16.76 -6.95
CA ALA A 234 22.16 -16.42 -6.69
C ALA A 234 22.00 -14.93 -6.35
N SER A 235 22.84 -14.38 -5.46
CA SER A 235 22.80 -12.95 -5.14
C SER A 235 23.23 -12.07 -6.31
N TYR A 236 24.21 -12.52 -7.10
CA TYR A 236 24.61 -11.86 -8.35
C TYR A 236 23.42 -11.71 -9.31
N LYS A 237 22.70 -12.81 -9.59
CA LYS A 237 21.55 -12.79 -10.50
C LYS A 237 20.43 -11.92 -9.97
N SER A 238 20.09 -12.08 -8.69
CA SER A 238 19.01 -11.32 -8.06
C SER A 238 19.29 -9.80 -8.05
N ILE A 239 20.49 -9.40 -7.67
CA ILE A 239 20.89 -7.99 -7.56
C ILE A 239 21.13 -7.38 -8.94
N GLY A 240 21.73 -8.16 -9.85
CA GLY A 240 21.93 -7.75 -11.23
C GLY A 240 20.61 -7.49 -11.97
N ALA A 241 19.59 -8.33 -11.73
CA ALA A 241 18.25 -8.13 -12.26
C ALA A 241 17.56 -6.84 -11.73
N MET A 242 18.10 -6.23 -10.67
CA MET A 242 17.66 -4.90 -10.19
C MET A 242 18.39 -3.74 -10.91
N GLY A 243 19.42 -4.02 -11.72
CA GLY A 243 20.16 -3.02 -12.49
C GLY A 243 21.34 -2.36 -11.78
N VAL A 244 21.84 -2.98 -10.71
CA VAL A 244 23.02 -2.48 -9.97
C VAL A 244 24.26 -2.54 -10.86
N LYS A 245 24.98 -1.42 -10.98
CA LYS A 245 26.10 -1.25 -11.92
C LYS A 245 27.45 -1.68 -11.36
N MET A 246 27.59 -1.75 -10.04
CA MET A 246 28.84 -2.13 -9.36
C MET A 246 28.56 -3.04 -8.17
N MET A 247 29.28 -4.14 -8.06
CA MET A 247 29.14 -5.14 -7.00
C MET A 247 30.48 -5.36 -6.29
N THR A 248 30.51 -5.11 -4.98
CA THR A 248 31.69 -5.42 -4.14
C THR A 248 31.60 -6.86 -3.67
N CYS A 249 32.66 -7.65 -3.90
CA CYS A 249 32.71 -9.10 -3.75
C CYS A 249 33.95 -9.54 -2.96
N ASN A 250 33.84 -10.60 -2.14
CA ASN A 250 35.00 -11.24 -1.51
C ASN A 250 35.58 -12.39 -2.35
N SER A 251 34.72 -13.14 -3.04
CA SER A 251 35.12 -14.43 -3.66
C SER A 251 34.37 -14.77 -4.95
N LEU A 252 33.48 -13.91 -5.40
CA LEU A 252 32.74 -14.16 -6.66
C LEU A 252 33.68 -13.99 -7.86
N MET A 253 33.66 -14.95 -8.78
CA MET A 253 34.51 -14.90 -9.96
C MET A 253 33.77 -14.33 -11.18
N PRO A 254 34.08 -13.11 -11.65
CA PRO A 254 33.37 -12.46 -12.76
C PRO A 254 33.28 -13.29 -14.04
N SER A 255 34.35 -14.04 -14.37
CA SER A 255 34.40 -14.88 -15.57
C SER A 255 33.42 -16.05 -15.53
N ALA A 256 33.03 -16.52 -14.33
CA ALA A 256 32.07 -17.61 -14.16
C ALA A 256 30.62 -17.10 -14.12
N MET A 257 30.38 -15.78 -14.01
CA MET A 257 29.05 -15.23 -13.95
C MET A 257 28.44 -15.07 -15.34
N PRO A 258 27.15 -15.45 -15.52
CA PRO A 258 26.44 -15.22 -16.78
C PRO A 258 26.27 -13.73 -17.06
N GLU A 259 26.06 -13.38 -18.30
CA GLU A 259 25.53 -12.08 -18.66
C GLU A 259 24.08 -11.95 -18.18
N LEU A 260 23.67 -10.71 -17.92
CA LEU A 260 22.33 -10.35 -17.45
C LEU A 260 21.53 -9.74 -18.60
N ASP A 261 20.23 -9.96 -18.57
CA ASP A 261 19.31 -9.34 -19.52
C ASP A 261 19.20 -7.83 -19.27
N GLU A 262 19.01 -7.07 -20.34
CA GLU A 262 18.71 -5.65 -20.24
C GLU A 262 17.36 -5.42 -19.57
N ILE A 263 17.28 -4.41 -18.71
CA ILE A 263 16.05 -4.09 -17.96
C ILE A 263 15.22 -3.10 -18.77
N ASP A 264 13.98 -3.46 -19.06
CA ASP A 264 12.97 -2.52 -19.54
C ASP A 264 12.54 -1.60 -18.39
N TRP A 265 13.20 -0.45 -18.27
CA TRP A 265 12.94 0.52 -17.20
C TRP A 265 11.57 1.18 -17.29
N ASP A 266 10.95 1.19 -18.45
CA ASP A 266 9.59 1.74 -18.61
C ASP A 266 8.55 0.77 -18.03
N ALA A 267 8.82 -0.52 -18.10
CA ALA A 267 8.00 -1.55 -17.48
C ALA A 267 8.17 -1.66 -15.95
N VAL A 268 9.23 -1.08 -15.37
CA VAL A 268 9.42 -1.03 -13.91
C VAL A 268 8.54 0.06 -13.32
N VAL A 269 7.37 -0.30 -12.84
CA VAL A 269 6.41 0.62 -12.18
C VAL A 269 6.54 0.49 -10.66
N GLU A 270 6.72 1.62 -9.97
CA GLU A 270 6.78 1.63 -8.50
C GLU A 270 5.44 1.14 -7.94
N PRO A 271 5.44 0.22 -6.96
CA PRO A 271 4.20 -0.21 -6.33
C PRO A 271 3.49 0.97 -5.69
N VAL A 272 2.19 1.05 -5.91
CA VAL A 272 1.36 2.01 -5.22
C VAL A 272 1.47 1.75 -3.72
N GLN A 273 1.78 2.79 -2.94
CA GLN A 273 1.86 2.65 -1.49
C GLN A 273 0.45 2.54 -0.92
N PRO A 274 0.22 1.66 0.08
CA PRO A 274 -1.09 1.58 0.72
C PRO A 274 -1.42 2.86 1.47
N LEU A 275 -2.71 3.21 1.51
CA LEU A 275 -3.19 4.37 2.26
C LEU A 275 -2.94 4.20 3.77
N GLU A 276 -2.54 5.29 4.41
CA GLU A 276 -2.54 5.40 5.88
C GLU A 276 -3.92 5.86 6.35
N LEU A 277 -4.83 4.89 6.46
CA LEU A 277 -6.23 5.14 6.80
C LEU A 277 -6.44 5.28 8.30
N LYS A 278 -7.09 6.35 8.72
CA LYS A 278 -7.51 6.61 10.10
C LYS A 278 -9.02 6.44 10.25
N CYS A 279 -9.47 6.16 11.48
CA CYS A 279 -10.87 5.90 11.76
C CYS A 279 -11.27 6.43 13.14
N ASP A 280 -12.29 7.27 13.17
CA ASP A 280 -12.94 7.72 14.39
C ASP A 280 -14.35 7.11 14.50
N THR A 281 -14.71 6.67 15.68
CA THR A 281 -16.09 6.23 15.97
C THR A 281 -16.98 7.45 16.19
N VAL A 282 -17.99 7.61 15.35
CA VAL A 282 -19.01 8.67 15.50
C VAL A 282 -20.02 8.27 16.57
N PHE A 283 -20.59 7.08 16.43
CA PHE A 283 -21.36 6.40 17.47
C PHE A 283 -21.22 4.87 17.32
N LYS A 284 -21.45 4.15 18.42
CA LYS A 284 -21.39 2.68 18.46
C LYS A 284 -22.31 2.17 19.57
N PHE A 285 -23.45 1.66 19.16
CA PHE A 285 -24.48 1.13 20.04
C PHE A 285 -24.56 -0.38 19.92
N SER A 286 -24.65 -1.05 21.07
CA SER A 286 -24.71 -2.49 21.11
C SER A 286 -25.55 -2.96 22.30
N ARG A 287 -26.40 -3.93 22.05
CA ARG A 287 -27.14 -4.63 23.09
C ARG A 287 -26.21 -5.19 24.18
N PHE A 288 -25.10 -5.77 23.76
CA PHE A 288 -24.15 -6.39 24.69
C PHE A 288 -23.31 -5.39 25.49
N ARG A 289 -23.31 -4.15 25.07
CA ARG A 289 -22.73 -3.02 25.84
C ARG A 289 -23.77 -2.33 26.72
N GLY A 290 -25.06 -2.67 26.55
CA GLY A 290 -26.16 -2.06 27.29
C GLY A 290 -26.35 -0.58 26.99
N ASN A 291 -25.96 -0.12 25.80
CA ASN A 291 -25.99 1.29 25.41
C ASN A 291 -26.84 1.57 24.16
N LEU A 292 -27.78 0.65 23.81
CA LEU A 292 -28.75 0.94 22.76
C LEU A 292 -29.63 2.14 23.18
N PRO A 293 -30.03 3.01 22.24
CA PRO A 293 -31.03 4.05 22.53
C PRO A 293 -32.32 3.46 23.08
N GLU A 294 -33.01 4.21 23.92
CA GLU A 294 -34.28 3.80 24.54
C GLU A 294 -35.35 3.43 23.49
N ASN A 295 -35.34 4.17 22.38
CA ASN A 295 -36.30 3.98 21.28
C ASN A 295 -35.80 2.99 20.21
N PHE A 296 -34.74 2.23 20.47
CA PHE A 296 -34.29 1.22 19.50
C PHE A 296 -35.36 0.15 19.31
N PRO A 297 -35.69 -0.25 18.05
CA PRO A 297 -36.79 -1.17 17.79
C PRO A 297 -36.62 -2.50 18.53
N SER A 298 -37.47 -2.76 19.52
CA SER A 298 -37.35 -3.91 20.42
C SER A 298 -37.42 -5.25 19.70
N GLY A 299 -38.12 -5.31 18.57
CA GLY A 299 -38.19 -6.51 17.72
C GLY A 299 -36.85 -6.94 17.12
N LEU A 300 -35.89 -6.02 17.00
CA LEU A 300 -34.55 -6.31 16.46
C LEU A 300 -33.60 -6.90 17.51
N THR A 301 -33.97 -6.83 18.79
CA THR A 301 -33.18 -7.39 19.91
C THR A 301 -33.84 -8.63 20.56
N ASP A 302 -35.05 -8.95 20.17
CA ASP A 302 -35.77 -10.12 20.67
C ASP A 302 -35.14 -11.42 20.15
N GLU A 303 -34.58 -12.23 21.04
CA GLU A 303 -33.89 -13.47 20.70
C GLU A 303 -34.78 -14.48 19.94
N SER A 304 -36.09 -14.45 20.17
CA SER A 304 -37.05 -15.29 19.46
C SER A 304 -37.30 -14.82 18.02
N LYS A 305 -36.94 -13.57 17.70
CA LYS A 305 -37.23 -12.87 16.43
C LYS A 305 -36.00 -12.42 15.64
N TYR A 306 -34.79 -12.50 16.22
CA TYR A 306 -33.58 -12.04 15.55
C TYR A 306 -33.29 -12.68 14.18
N ASN A 307 -33.91 -13.83 13.93
CA ASN A 307 -33.87 -14.51 12.64
C ASN A 307 -34.64 -13.79 11.53
N THR A 308 -35.35 -12.73 11.83
CA THR A 308 -36.29 -12.11 10.90
C THR A 308 -35.72 -10.92 10.11
N ALA A 309 -34.73 -10.21 10.65
CA ALA A 309 -34.06 -9.12 9.94
C ALA A 309 -32.84 -9.63 9.17
N GLN A 310 -33.03 -10.14 7.98
CA GLN A 310 -31.95 -10.75 7.17
C GLN A 310 -31.14 -9.77 6.34
N MET A 311 -31.62 -8.54 6.15
CA MET A 311 -30.89 -7.48 5.45
C MET A 311 -31.14 -6.13 6.11
N ALA A 312 -30.21 -5.21 5.89
CA ALA A 312 -30.41 -3.82 6.20
C ALA A 312 -29.81 -2.96 5.07
N ALA A 313 -30.54 -1.92 4.67
CA ALA A 313 -30.01 -0.82 3.90
C ALA A 313 -29.65 0.31 4.85
N MET A 314 -28.67 1.11 4.46
CA MET A 314 -28.23 2.29 5.21
C MET A 314 -28.05 3.41 4.20
N CYS A 315 -28.87 4.45 4.30
CA CYS A 315 -28.82 5.58 3.40
C CYS A 315 -29.35 6.84 4.07
N GLY A 316 -28.69 7.96 3.81
CA GLY A 316 -29.06 9.23 4.39
C GLY A 316 -29.04 9.22 5.93
N GLY A 317 -28.20 8.38 6.56
CA GLY A 317 -28.08 8.19 8.01
C GLY A 317 -29.19 7.41 8.67
N MET A 318 -30.08 6.90 7.88
CA MET A 318 -31.12 6.00 8.32
C MET A 318 -30.71 4.54 8.11
N PHE A 319 -31.10 3.69 9.02
CA PHE A 319 -30.97 2.24 8.95
C PHE A 319 -32.36 1.65 8.67
N TYR A 320 -32.42 0.82 7.64
CA TYR A 320 -33.65 0.17 7.18
C TYR A 320 -33.49 -1.36 7.23
N PRO A 321 -33.55 -1.98 8.39
CA PRO A 321 -33.60 -3.43 8.46
C PRO A 321 -34.98 -3.91 8.02
N ASN A 322 -35.01 -5.00 7.23
CA ASN A 322 -36.27 -5.63 6.89
C ASN A 322 -36.54 -6.88 7.72
N ASP A 323 -37.71 -6.99 8.28
CA ASP A 323 -38.22 -8.24 8.85
C ASP A 323 -38.94 -9.05 7.76
N TYR A 324 -38.26 -10.05 7.22
CA TYR A 324 -38.78 -10.80 6.10
C TYR A 324 -40.00 -11.68 6.47
N ARG A 325 -40.23 -12.00 7.77
CA ARG A 325 -41.39 -12.80 8.22
C ARG A 325 -42.66 -11.97 8.28
N THR A 326 -42.56 -10.79 8.84
CA THR A 326 -43.67 -9.84 8.90
C THR A 326 -43.77 -9.02 7.63
N SER A 327 -42.68 -9.01 6.82
CA SER A 327 -42.52 -8.14 5.67
C SER A 327 -42.55 -6.65 6.04
N THR A 328 -42.19 -6.30 7.27
CA THR A 328 -42.18 -4.94 7.78
C THR A 328 -40.81 -4.34 7.54
N LEU A 329 -40.75 -3.16 6.94
CA LEU A 329 -39.58 -2.33 6.90
C LEU A 329 -39.56 -1.47 8.17
N LEU A 330 -38.50 -1.62 8.95
CA LEU A 330 -38.23 -0.75 10.09
C LEU A 330 -37.31 0.38 9.65
N ALA A 331 -37.39 1.50 10.34
CA ALA A 331 -36.48 2.63 10.11
C ALA A 331 -36.03 3.20 11.45
N PHE A 332 -34.76 3.49 11.59
CA PHE A 332 -34.21 4.18 12.74
C PHE A 332 -32.94 4.95 12.35
N ASP A 333 -32.62 5.96 13.13
CA ASP A 333 -31.38 6.73 13.01
C ASP A 333 -30.48 6.52 14.25
N ALA A 334 -29.56 7.45 14.49
CA ALA A 334 -28.66 7.38 15.64
C ALA A 334 -29.40 7.51 17.00
N GLU A 335 -30.57 8.13 17.03
CA GLU A 335 -31.36 8.33 18.24
C GLU A 335 -32.40 7.24 18.48
N GLY A 336 -32.68 6.41 17.52
CA GLY A 336 -33.64 5.30 17.63
C GLY A 336 -34.70 5.29 16.54
N GLU A 337 -35.84 4.62 16.81
CA GLU A 337 -36.91 4.41 15.85
C GLU A 337 -37.47 5.69 15.27
N GLN A 338 -37.63 5.73 13.95
CA GLN A 338 -38.16 6.86 13.20
C GLN A 338 -39.36 6.42 12.35
N ASP A 339 -40.31 7.29 12.19
CA ASP A 339 -41.35 7.14 11.17
C ASP A 339 -40.76 7.53 9.80
N SER A 340 -40.46 6.55 8.98
CA SER A 340 -39.92 6.79 7.64
C SER A 340 -40.94 7.31 6.65
N GLY A 341 -42.23 7.27 6.97
CA GLY A 341 -43.32 7.56 6.04
C GLY A 341 -43.42 6.56 4.88
N ILE A 342 -42.56 5.54 4.87
CA ILE A 342 -42.53 4.46 3.87
C ILE A 342 -43.39 3.32 4.38
N SER A 343 -44.59 3.16 3.85
CA SER A 343 -45.45 2.03 4.15
C SER A 343 -44.99 0.82 3.34
N GLY A 344 -44.19 -0.08 3.99
CA GLY A 344 -43.68 -1.26 3.33
C GLY A 344 -44.77 -2.27 3.01
N GLY A 345 -44.93 -2.54 1.73
CA GLY A 345 -45.40 -3.85 1.31
C GLY A 345 -44.39 -4.93 1.71
N LYS A 346 -44.64 -6.19 1.41
CA LYS A 346 -43.72 -7.31 1.72
C LYS A 346 -42.34 -7.06 1.11
N ALA A 347 -41.42 -6.53 1.90
CA ALA A 347 -40.03 -6.36 1.51
C ALA A 347 -39.25 -7.62 1.91
N GLN A 348 -38.84 -8.40 0.94
CA GLN A 348 -37.99 -9.58 1.17
C GLN A 348 -36.50 -9.32 0.97
N GLY A 349 -36.14 -8.10 0.64
CA GLY A 349 -34.78 -7.61 0.55
C GLY A 349 -34.78 -6.09 0.44
N VAL A 350 -33.74 -5.47 0.93
CA VAL A 350 -33.57 -4.02 0.94
C VAL A 350 -32.14 -3.66 0.62
N THR A 351 -31.95 -2.62 -0.16
CA THR A 351 -30.62 -2.02 -0.44
C THR A 351 -30.79 -0.54 -0.76
N CYS A 352 -29.66 0.18 -0.83
CA CYS A 352 -29.60 1.53 -1.40
C CYS A 352 -28.64 1.52 -2.59
N ASP A 353 -28.92 2.38 -3.57
CA ASP A 353 -27.96 2.71 -4.61
C ASP A 353 -26.97 3.81 -4.15
N ASP A 354 -26.04 4.24 -5.03
CA ASP A 354 -25.02 5.23 -4.65
C ASP A 354 -25.59 6.63 -4.39
N ALA A 355 -26.73 6.95 -4.98
CA ALA A 355 -27.46 8.20 -4.74
C ALA A 355 -28.30 8.20 -3.46
N GLY A 356 -28.33 7.08 -2.73
CA GLY A 356 -29.12 6.92 -1.51
C GLY A 356 -30.61 6.64 -1.75
N ASN A 357 -30.98 6.21 -2.96
CA ASN A 357 -32.34 5.77 -3.22
C ASN A 357 -32.57 4.40 -2.59
N LEU A 358 -33.70 4.24 -1.89
CA LEU A 358 -34.05 2.99 -1.24
C LEU A 358 -34.73 2.04 -2.24
N ILE A 359 -34.27 0.81 -2.28
CA ILE A 359 -34.74 -0.24 -3.19
C ILE A 359 -35.21 -1.42 -2.38
N LEU A 360 -36.49 -1.72 -2.49
CA LEU A 360 -37.11 -2.90 -1.87
C LEU A 360 -37.37 -3.97 -2.92
N ARG A 361 -36.96 -5.18 -2.62
CA ARG A 361 -37.39 -6.36 -3.37
C ARG A 361 -38.76 -6.80 -2.86
N ASN A 362 -39.73 -6.84 -3.75
CA ASN A 362 -41.03 -7.40 -3.46
C ASN A 362 -41.21 -8.64 -4.35
N ASP A 363 -41.25 -9.80 -3.71
CA ASP A 363 -41.55 -11.06 -4.39
C ASP A 363 -43.07 -11.21 -4.39
N GLY A 364 -43.61 -11.61 -5.52
CA GLY A 364 -44.99 -12.13 -5.53
C GLY A 364 -45.16 -13.31 -4.57
N ALA A 365 -46.24 -14.03 -4.63
CA ALA A 365 -46.60 -15.08 -3.69
C ALA A 365 -45.64 -16.27 -3.57
N THR A 366 -44.51 -16.28 -4.33
CA THR A 366 -43.51 -17.35 -4.30
C THR A 366 -42.11 -16.78 -4.09
N GLU A 367 -41.43 -17.19 -3.02
CA GLU A 367 -40.05 -16.82 -2.68
C GLU A 367 -39.00 -17.21 -3.74
N ASN A 368 -39.37 -17.85 -4.84
CA ASN A 368 -38.46 -18.57 -5.71
C ASN A 368 -37.91 -17.79 -6.88
N SER A 369 -38.46 -16.61 -7.17
CA SER A 369 -37.92 -15.73 -8.19
C SER A 369 -38.42 -14.31 -7.98
N PRO A 370 -37.54 -13.35 -7.61
CA PRO A 370 -37.95 -11.95 -7.52
C PRO A 370 -38.36 -11.44 -8.90
N ASN A 371 -39.49 -10.75 -8.95
CA ASN A 371 -40.05 -10.22 -10.17
C ASN A 371 -40.56 -8.76 -10.06
N LYS A 372 -40.44 -8.17 -8.88
CA LYS A 372 -40.86 -6.79 -8.62
C LYS A 372 -39.91 -6.09 -7.65
N MET A 373 -39.61 -4.83 -7.96
CA MET A 373 -38.94 -3.90 -7.05
C MET A 373 -39.83 -2.71 -6.78
N VAL A 374 -39.66 -2.11 -5.61
CA VAL A 374 -40.26 -0.83 -5.23
C VAL A 374 -39.11 0.14 -4.90
N LEU A 375 -39.06 1.23 -5.63
CA LEU A 375 -38.03 2.25 -5.54
C LEU A 375 -38.56 3.47 -4.83
N TYR A 376 -37.79 4.02 -3.90
CA TYR A 376 -38.05 5.32 -3.28
C TYR A 376 -36.87 6.24 -3.55
N GLN A 377 -37.16 7.40 -4.13
CA GLN A 377 -36.14 8.43 -4.33
C GLN A 377 -35.62 8.92 -2.99
N ASN A 378 -34.34 9.23 -2.89
CA ASN A 378 -33.73 9.72 -1.66
C ASN A 378 -34.53 10.91 -1.05
N GLY A 379 -34.94 10.76 0.21
CA GLY A 379 -35.83 11.71 0.90
C GLY A 379 -37.29 11.71 0.45
N GLY A 380 -37.69 10.88 -0.51
CA GLY A 380 -39.06 10.72 -1.01
C GLY A 380 -39.79 9.55 -0.37
N ILE A 381 -41.13 9.65 -0.29
CA ILE A 381 -42.01 8.59 0.25
C ILE A 381 -42.95 8.00 -0.81
N THR A 382 -42.86 8.49 -2.04
CA THR A 382 -43.69 8.01 -3.15
C THR A 382 -43.04 6.79 -3.81
N PRO A 383 -43.70 5.61 -3.80
CA PRO A 383 -43.14 4.41 -4.40
C PRO A 383 -43.22 4.44 -5.93
N VAL A 384 -42.18 3.88 -6.57
CA VAL A 384 -42.17 3.54 -7.99
C VAL A 384 -42.00 2.04 -8.10
N GLU A 385 -43.00 1.36 -8.65
CA GLU A 385 -42.94 -0.09 -8.89
C GLU A 385 -42.28 -0.41 -10.22
N VAL A 386 -41.39 -1.42 -10.21
CA VAL A 386 -40.71 -1.94 -11.40
C VAL A 386 -40.86 -3.44 -11.46
N ASP A 387 -41.54 -3.94 -12.49
CA ASP A 387 -41.64 -5.35 -12.79
C ASP A 387 -40.48 -5.79 -13.68
N PHE A 388 -39.94 -6.99 -13.45
CA PHE A 388 -38.83 -7.56 -14.21
C PHE A 388 -38.88 -9.10 -14.20
N GLU A 389 -38.13 -9.74 -15.10
CA GLU A 389 -37.94 -11.19 -15.13
C GLU A 389 -36.45 -11.51 -15.17
N LEU A 390 -35.97 -12.34 -14.24
CA LEU A 390 -34.58 -12.75 -14.20
C LEU A 390 -34.27 -13.80 -15.26
N LEU A 391 -33.15 -13.66 -15.98
CA LEU A 391 -32.69 -14.64 -16.96
C LEU A 391 -32.33 -15.98 -16.32
N ASN A 392 -31.81 -15.95 -15.09
CA ASN A 392 -31.49 -17.12 -14.27
C ASN A 392 -32.31 -17.04 -12.99
N PRO A 393 -33.56 -17.49 -13.00
CA PRO A 393 -34.44 -17.40 -11.83
C PRO A 393 -34.01 -18.32 -10.70
N GLY A 394 -34.30 -17.93 -9.48
CA GLY A 394 -33.98 -18.67 -8.27
C GLY A 394 -34.16 -17.85 -7.01
N ARG A 395 -34.12 -18.49 -5.86
CA ARG A 395 -34.23 -17.80 -4.57
C ARG A 395 -33.04 -16.88 -4.34
N VAL A 396 -33.29 -15.61 -4.06
CA VAL A 396 -32.29 -14.60 -3.73
C VAL A 396 -32.44 -14.15 -2.28
N HIS A 397 -31.37 -14.17 -1.50
CA HIS A 397 -31.41 -13.68 -0.11
C HIS A 397 -31.05 -12.19 -0.02
N PHE A 398 -30.05 -11.76 -0.79
CA PHE A 398 -29.51 -10.42 -0.71
C PHE A 398 -29.58 -9.76 -2.08
N ILE A 399 -29.85 -8.46 -2.08
CA ILE A 399 -29.74 -7.58 -3.24
C ILE A 399 -28.73 -6.48 -2.94
N SER A 400 -28.10 -5.97 -3.97
CA SER A 400 -27.23 -4.79 -3.89
C SER A 400 -27.45 -3.90 -5.10
N ALA A 401 -27.07 -2.64 -5.01
CA ALA A 401 -27.28 -1.69 -6.09
C ALA A 401 -26.09 -0.74 -6.23
N SER A 402 -25.96 -0.15 -7.41
CA SER A 402 -24.98 0.90 -7.72
C SER A 402 -25.59 1.95 -8.63
N GLY A 403 -24.94 3.11 -8.74
CA GLY A 403 -25.36 4.22 -9.58
C GLY A 403 -26.51 5.00 -8.97
N ASP A 404 -27.40 5.54 -9.82
CA ASP A 404 -28.61 6.27 -9.44
C ASP A 404 -29.78 5.81 -10.31
N VAL A 405 -30.65 4.98 -9.73
CA VAL A 405 -31.81 4.40 -10.44
C VAL A 405 -32.82 5.42 -10.94
N PHE A 406 -32.78 6.66 -10.44
CA PHE A 406 -33.65 7.75 -10.88
C PHE A 406 -32.96 8.71 -11.87
N SER A 407 -31.66 8.61 -12.07
CA SER A 407 -30.94 9.39 -13.08
C SER A 407 -31.20 8.86 -14.48
N LYS A 408 -30.81 9.66 -15.49
CA LYS A 408 -30.88 9.28 -16.90
C LYS A 408 -29.85 8.19 -17.26
N GLU A 409 -28.68 8.26 -16.65
CA GLU A 409 -27.61 7.28 -16.80
C GLU A 409 -27.99 5.95 -16.15
N GLY A 410 -28.76 6.02 -15.08
CA GLY A 410 -29.29 4.87 -14.35
C GLY A 410 -28.32 4.22 -13.39
N GLY A 411 -28.85 3.21 -12.72
CA GLY A 411 -28.13 2.33 -11.83
C GLY A 411 -28.41 0.86 -12.12
N TYR A 412 -27.73 0.00 -11.39
CA TYR A 412 -27.86 -1.44 -11.52
C TYR A 412 -28.27 -2.07 -10.20
N VAL A 413 -29.17 -3.07 -10.26
CA VAL A 413 -29.57 -3.90 -9.11
C VAL A 413 -29.13 -5.32 -9.40
N TYR A 414 -28.44 -5.95 -8.43
CA TYR A 414 -27.80 -7.25 -8.58
C TYR A 414 -28.54 -8.31 -7.79
N PHE A 415 -28.76 -9.45 -8.44
CA PHE A 415 -29.43 -10.61 -7.88
C PHE A 415 -28.55 -11.83 -8.05
N PHE A 416 -28.14 -12.44 -6.96
CA PHE A 416 -27.34 -13.67 -6.97
C PHE A 416 -28.18 -14.84 -6.44
N PRO A 417 -28.85 -15.61 -7.34
CA PRO A 417 -29.72 -16.70 -6.93
C PRO A 417 -28.97 -17.85 -6.28
N ASN A 418 -29.58 -18.47 -5.28
CA ASN A 418 -29.06 -19.67 -4.65
C ASN A 418 -28.89 -20.80 -5.68
N THR A 419 -27.85 -21.63 -5.47
CA THR A 419 -27.49 -22.77 -6.32
C THR A 419 -27.13 -22.42 -7.76
N GLN A 420 -27.13 -21.14 -8.10
CA GLN A 420 -26.69 -20.65 -9.40
C GLN A 420 -25.23 -20.18 -9.31
N ASN A 421 -24.57 -20.16 -10.45
CA ASN A 421 -23.22 -19.64 -10.61
C ASN A 421 -23.17 -18.40 -11.54
N VAL A 422 -24.25 -17.66 -11.54
CA VAL A 422 -24.40 -16.40 -12.31
C VAL A 422 -25.08 -15.35 -11.44
N VAL A 423 -24.79 -14.09 -11.71
CA VAL A 423 -25.47 -12.92 -11.14
C VAL A 423 -26.34 -12.30 -12.23
N ASN A 424 -27.63 -12.15 -11.93
CA ASN A 424 -28.51 -11.34 -12.78
C ASN A 424 -28.35 -9.87 -12.42
N VAL A 425 -28.30 -9.01 -13.43
CA VAL A 425 -28.11 -7.56 -13.28
C VAL A 425 -29.26 -6.86 -13.98
N VAL A 426 -30.01 -6.06 -13.21
CA VAL A 426 -31.18 -5.31 -13.71
C VAL A 426 -30.80 -3.84 -13.80
N LYS A 427 -30.80 -3.27 -15.00
CA LYS A 427 -30.58 -1.84 -15.23
C LYS A 427 -31.86 -1.06 -15.09
N ILE A 428 -31.84 -0.04 -14.26
CA ILE A 428 -32.93 0.91 -14.02
C ILE A 428 -32.43 2.32 -14.37
N ALA A 429 -33.24 3.07 -15.10
CA ALA A 429 -32.99 4.49 -15.34
C ALA A 429 -34.32 5.27 -15.30
N GLU A 430 -34.32 6.49 -14.77
CA GLU A 430 -35.52 7.30 -14.57
C GLU A 430 -36.66 6.53 -13.87
N GLY A 431 -36.30 5.62 -12.94
CA GLY A 431 -37.25 4.76 -12.22
C GLY A 431 -37.89 3.67 -13.07
N ARG A 432 -37.34 3.31 -14.22
CA ARG A 432 -37.92 2.34 -15.16
C ARG A 432 -36.92 1.25 -15.53
N LEU A 433 -37.44 0.05 -15.78
CA LEU A 433 -36.64 -1.06 -16.31
C LEU A 433 -36.09 -0.69 -17.70
N VAL A 434 -34.78 -0.85 -17.86
CA VAL A 434 -34.08 -0.70 -19.15
C VAL A 434 -33.78 -2.08 -19.73
N GLU A 435 -33.10 -2.93 -18.96
CA GLU A 435 -32.68 -4.26 -19.41
C GLU A 435 -32.42 -5.21 -18.22
N VAL A 436 -32.43 -6.51 -18.51
CA VAL A 436 -31.96 -7.56 -17.60
C VAL A 436 -30.85 -8.32 -18.30
N THR A 437 -29.69 -8.42 -17.67
CA THR A 437 -28.54 -9.17 -18.16
C THR A 437 -28.08 -10.19 -17.11
N ALA A 438 -27.14 -11.04 -17.47
CA ALA A 438 -26.53 -11.98 -16.54
C ALA A 438 -25.01 -12.01 -16.75
N SER A 439 -24.27 -12.22 -15.65
CA SER A 439 -22.83 -12.43 -15.71
C SER A 439 -22.51 -13.76 -16.42
N LYS A 440 -21.25 -13.90 -16.83
CA LYS A 440 -20.73 -15.22 -17.22
C LYS A 440 -20.64 -16.13 -15.99
N THR A 441 -20.45 -17.43 -16.22
CA THR A 441 -20.31 -18.42 -15.16
C THR A 441 -19.24 -18.01 -14.14
N LEU A 442 -19.61 -18.00 -12.85
CA LEU A 442 -18.74 -17.75 -11.71
C LEU A 442 -18.07 -19.04 -11.23
N SER A 443 -16.90 -18.93 -10.61
CA SER A 443 -16.17 -20.10 -10.07
C SER A 443 -16.88 -20.77 -8.90
N ILE A 444 -17.74 -20.03 -8.19
CA ILE A 444 -18.50 -20.56 -7.05
C ILE A 444 -19.99 -20.25 -7.23
N ALA A 445 -20.80 -21.29 -7.08
CA ALA A 445 -22.24 -21.17 -7.07
C ALA A 445 -22.76 -20.68 -5.71
N GLY A 446 -23.82 -19.88 -5.73
CA GLY A 446 -24.55 -19.43 -4.55
C GLY A 446 -25.30 -20.57 -3.88
N SER A 447 -24.64 -21.35 -3.00
CA SER A 447 -25.23 -22.54 -2.40
C SER A 447 -26.35 -22.24 -1.40
N THR A 448 -26.26 -21.16 -0.64
CA THR A 448 -27.25 -20.77 0.38
C THR A 448 -27.52 -19.28 0.46
N ALA A 449 -26.54 -18.45 0.22
CA ALA A 449 -26.68 -17.00 0.22
C ALA A 449 -25.48 -16.41 -0.53
N GLY A 450 -25.73 -15.71 -1.62
CA GLY A 450 -24.74 -14.96 -2.36
C GLY A 450 -24.98 -13.46 -2.21
N VAL A 451 -23.91 -12.70 -2.13
CA VAL A 451 -23.92 -11.23 -2.07
C VAL A 451 -22.99 -10.68 -3.15
N VAL A 452 -23.38 -9.57 -3.73
CA VAL A 452 -22.58 -8.80 -4.69
C VAL A 452 -22.23 -7.45 -4.08
N TYR A 453 -21.00 -7.03 -4.27
CA TYR A 453 -20.49 -5.69 -3.93
C TYR A 453 -20.09 -5.01 -5.24
N PRO A 454 -20.93 -4.10 -5.77
CA PRO A 454 -20.68 -3.44 -7.05
C PRO A 454 -19.42 -2.58 -7.03
N ILE A 455 -18.79 -2.43 -8.19
CA ILE A 455 -17.61 -1.59 -8.39
C ILE A 455 -17.93 -0.52 -9.46
N ASN A 456 -17.86 0.74 -9.07
CA ASN A 456 -17.93 1.90 -9.99
C ASN A 456 -19.14 1.92 -10.94
N ASN A 457 -20.29 1.43 -10.53
CA ASN A 457 -21.49 1.32 -11.38
C ASN A 457 -21.24 0.60 -12.71
N ASP A 458 -20.32 -0.38 -12.72
CA ASP A 458 -20.04 -1.24 -13.87
C ASP A 458 -20.71 -2.61 -13.69
N PRO A 459 -21.68 -2.99 -14.54
CA PRO A 459 -22.37 -4.27 -14.42
C PRO A 459 -21.47 -5.47 -14.66
N ASN A 460 -20.30 -5.26 -15.26
CA ASN A 460 -19.32 -6.29 -15.57
C ASN A 460 -18.14 -6.33 -14.59
N LYS A 461 -18.18 -5.50 -13.53
CA LYS A 461 -17.12 -5.47 -12.50
C LYS A 461 -17.74 -5.43 -11.11
N PHE A 462 -17.55 -6.49 -10.34
CA PHE A 462 -18.04 -6.58 -8.96
C PHE A 462 -17.27 -7.62 -8.14
N ILE A 463 -17.32 -7.46 -6.83
CA ILE A 463 -16.88 -8.50 -5.90
C ILE A 463 -18.12 -9.32 -5.53
N TYR A 464 -17.98 -10.62 -5.44
CA TYR A 464 -19.05 -11.48 -4.98
C TYR A 464 -18.57 -12.41 -3.86
N GLN A 465 -19.48 -12.76 -3.00
CA GLN A 465 -19.27 -13.69 -1.89
C GLN A 465 -20.39 -14.72 -1.86
N VAL A 466 -20.02 -15.94 -1.56
CA VAL A 466 -20.96 -16.99 -1.19
C VAL A 466 -20.71 -17.35 0.27
N ARG A 467 -21.77 -17.52 1.03
CA ARG A 467 -21.71 -17.91 2.44
C ARG A 467 -20.70 -19.04 2.68
N ASN A 468 -19.87 -18.89 3.72
CA ASN A 468 -18.78 -19.79 4.09
C ASN A 468 -17.64 -19.92 3.08
N ASN A 469 -17.63 -19.09 2.04
CA ASN A 469 -16.54 -18.97 1.08
C ASN A 469 -15.94 -17.56 1.14
N GLY A 470 -14.82 -17.36 0.47
CA GLY A 470 -14.15 -16.07 0.39
C GLY A 470 -14.83 -15.08 -0.55
N TYR A 471 -14.14 -13.98 -0.78
CA TYR A 471 -14.54 -12.94 -1.71
C TYR A 471 -13.82 -13.16 -3.04
N TYR A 472 -14.55 -12.99 -4.14
CA TYR A 472 -14.10 -13.26 -5.50
C TYR A 472 -14.33 -12.04 -6.38
N LEU A 473 -13.41 -11.76 -7.27
CA LEU A 473 -13.55 -10.68 -8.24
C LEU A 473 -14.11 -11.20 -9.56
N TYR A 474 -15.18 -10.59 -10.03
CA TYR A 474 -15.64 -10.64 -11.40
C TYR A 474 -15.28 -9.34 -12.11
N ASP A 475 -14.53 -9.40 -13.21
CA ASP A 475 -14.10 -8.26 -14.02
C ASP A 475 -14.08 -8.70 -15.49
N ASN A 476 -15.19 -8.47 -16.21
CA ASN A 476 -15.41 -8.98 -17.57
C ASN A 476 -15.16 -10.50 -17.72
N GLY A 477 -15.42 -11.25 -16.68
CA GLY A 477 -15.17 -12.66 -16.49
C GLY A 477 -14.67 -12.94 -15.08
N ASP A 478 -14.91 -14.16 -14.59
CA ASP A 478 -14.47 -14.53 -13.25
C ASP A 478 -12.94 -14.57 -13.18
N LYS A 479 -12.37 -13.78 -12.26
CA LYS A 479 -10.93 -13.75 -11.98
C LYS A 479 -10.56 -14.77 -10.91
N GLY A 480 -11.54 -15.36 -10.24
CA GLY A 480 -11.34 -16.30 -9.14
C GLY A 480 -10.58 -15.69 -7.97
N GLY A 481 -10.42 -16.49 -6.92
CA GLY A 481 -9.52 -16.15 -5.83
C GLY A 481 -9.96 -15.02 -4.91
N TYR A 482 -9.04 -14.65 -4.05
CA TYR A 482 -9.23 -13.71 -2.98
C TYR A 482 -9.00 -12.27 -3.44
N VAL A 483 -9.88 -11.35 -3.07
CA VAL A 483 -9.89 -9.97 -3.59
C VAL A 483 -8.74 -9.12 -3.07
N ALA A 484 -8.18 -9.44 -1.92
CA ALA A 484 -7.08 -8.67 -1.34
C ALA A 484 -5.74 -9.34 -1.59
N GLY A 485 -4.74 -8.55 -1.95
CA GLY A 485 -3.41 -8.96 -2.41
C GLY A 485 -2.53 -9.80 -1.50
N SER A 486 -3.09 -10.46 -0.52
CA SER A 486 -2.38 -11.41 0.33
C SER A 486 -2.20 -12.75 -0.37
N ALA A 487 -1.01 -13.31 -0.29
CA ALA A 487 -0.73 -14.69 -0.67
C ALA A 487 -1.45 -15.74 0.20
N SER A 488 -2.22 -15.31 1.19
CA SER A 488 -3.02 -16.19 2.04
C SER A 488 -4.18 -16.75 1.26
N THR A 489 -4.15 -18.06 1.02
CA THR A 489 -5.24 -18.82 0.42
C THR A 489 -6.42 -19.04 1.39
N THR A 490 -6.33 -18.50 2.60
CA THR A 490 -7.38 -18.65 3.62
C THR A 490 -8.29 -17.43 3.55
N PRO A 491 -9.55 -17.57 3.10
CA PRO A 491 -10.48 -16.47 3.12
C PRO A 491 -10.69 -15.98 4.56
N PRO A 492 -10.81 -14.65 4.78
CA PRO A 492 -11.15 -14.15 6.09
C PRO A 492 -12.53 -14.71 6.47
N ASN A 493 -12.59 -15.27 7.64
CA ASN A 493 -13.81 -15.78 8.28
C ASN A 493 -14.69 -16.72 7.44
N ARG A 494 -14.45 -18.00 7.53
CA ARG A 494 -15.28 -19.04 6.91
C ARG A 494 -16.68 -19.16 7.52
N ASN A 495 -16.95 -18.51 8.64
CA ASN A 495 -18.20 -18.70 9.38
C ASN A 495 -19.16 -17.54 9.14
N SER A 496 -19.98 -17.68 8.10
CA SER A 496 -21.31 -17.07 7.98
C SER A 496 -21.47 -15.56 7.81
N SER A 497 -20.45 -14.74 7.90
CA SER A 497 -20.61 -13.29 7.72
C SER A 497 -20.66 -12.94 6.24
N VAL A 498 -21.82 -12.52 5.79
CA VAL A 498 -21.97 -11.79 4.53
C VAL A 498 -21.96 -10.31 4.90
N GLY A 499 -20.90 -9.61 4.60
CA GLY A 499 -20.82 -8.18 4.87
C GLY A 499 -19.56 -7.60 4.26
N GLY A 500 -19.73 -6.59 3.45
CA GLY A 500 -18.66 -5.88 2.81
C GLY A 500 -19.14 -4.57 2.21
N ALA A 501 -18.19 -3.73 1.82
CA ALA A 501 -18.45 -2.52 1.06
C ALA A 501 -17.22 -2.21 0.20
N TYR A 502 -17.46 -1.80 -1.03
CA TYR A 502 -16.44 -1.22 -1.90
C TYR A 502 -16.58 0.30 -1.90
N PHE A 503 -15.47 1.00 -1.88
CA PHE A 503 -15.43 2.46 -2.00
C PHE A 503 -14.04 2.93 -2.46
N THR A 504 -13.92 4.19 -2.81
CA THR A 504 -12.65 4.78 -3.25
C THR A 504 -12.27 5.97 -2.38
N MET A 505 -10.96 6.12 -2.10
CA MET A 505 -10.38 7.28 -1.43
C MET A 505 -9.05 7.61 -2.09
N ASP A 506 -8.80 8.89 -2.39
CA ASP A 506 -7.55 9.40 -2.97
C ASP A 506 -7.02 8.55 -4.15
N GLY A 507 -7.91 8.13 -5.03
CA GLY A 507 -7.57 7.29 -6.19
C GLY A 507 -7.34 5.81 -5.90
N HIS A 508 -7.45 5.37 -4.65
CA HIS A 508 -7.35 3.96 -4.27
C HIS A 508 -8.71 3.27 -4.25
N GLU A 509 -8.74 2.03 -4.70
CA GLU A 509 -9.88 1.11 -4.56
C GLU A 509 -9.77 0.39 -3.22
N LEU A 510 -10.77 0.54 -2.36
CA LEU A 510 -10.79 -0.05 -1.02
C LEU A 510 -11.93 -1.06 -0.91
N PHE A 511 -11.65 -2.16 -0.24
CA PHE A 511 -12.66 -3.16 0.07
C PHE A 511 -12.69 -3.47 1.56
N LEU A 512 -13.86 -3.23 2.15
CA LEU A 512 -14.17 -3.58 3.51
C LEU A 512 -14.85 -4.95 3.56
N HIS A 513 -14.45 -5.78 4.52
CA HIS A 513 -15.16 -7.02 4.84
C HIS A 513 -15.29 -7.20 6.35
N SER A 514 -16.35 -7.88 6.78
CA SER A 514 -16.54 -8.21 8.19
C SER A 514 -15.37 -9.03 8.74
N SER A 515 -14.87 -8.68 9.91
CA SER A 515 -13.78 -9.37 10.62
C SER A 515 -14.28 -10.20 11.81
N GLY A 516 -15.49 -9.91 12.31
CA GLY A 516 -16.07 -10.58 13.46
C GLY A 516 -16.71 -11.92 13.14
N SER A 517 -16.91 -12.75 14.16
CA SER A 517 -17.76 -13.94 14.08
C SER A 517 -19.23 -13.52 14.13
N ASN A 518 -20.07 -14.24 13.49
CA ASN A 518 -21.51 -14.16 13.20
C ASN A 518 -22.32 -12.93 13.65
N TYR A 519 -22.20 -12.41 14.84
CA TYR A 519 -23.05 -11.32 15.37
C TYR A 519 -22.26 -10.23 16.08
N ASN A 520 -20.95 -10.29 15.98
CA ASN A 520 -20.11 -9.40 16.75
C ASN A 520 -19.82 -8.09 16.02
N GLY A 521 -20.04 -8.04 14.70
CA GLY A 521 -19.64 -6.88 13.91
C GLY A 521 -18.13 -6.75 13.79
N GLY A 522 -17.66 -5.54 13.51
CA GLY A 522 -16.27 -5.27 13.24
C GLY A 522 -15.86 -5.58 11.80
N PHE A 523 -14.81 -4.95 11.35
CA PHE A 523 -14.41 -5.01 9.95
C PHE A 523 -12.91 -4.84 9.74
N THR A 524 -12.48 -5.26 8.56
CA THR A 524 -11.13 -5.05 8.05
C THR A 524 -11.21 -4.38 6.69
N ILE A 525 -10.40 -3.36 6.46
CA ILE A 525 -10.28 -2.67 5.16
C ILE A 525 -8.95 -3.04 4.51
N ARG A 526 -9.01 -3.31 3.22
CA ARG A 526 -7.87 -3.62 2.36
C ARG A 526 -7.78 -2.63 1.22
N ASP A 527 -6.56 -2.26 0.89
CA ASP A 527 -6.25 -1.45 -0.28
C ASP A 527 -5.99 -2.36 -1.48
N MET A 528 -6.97 -2.44 -2.38
CA MET A 528 -6.90 -3.30 -3.56
C MET A 528 -5.92 -2.75 -4.61
N THR A 529 -5.78 -1.43 -4.70
CA THR A 529 -4.87 -0.75 -5.64
C THR A 529 -3.41 -1.04 -5.28
N ALA A 530 -3.07 -0.92 -4.00
CA ALA A 530 -1.73 -1.22 -3.50
C ALA A 530 -1.48 -2.73 -3.30
N LYS A 531 -2.51 -3.59 -3.46
CA LYS A 531 -2.47 -5.03 -3.16
C LYS A 531 -1.96 -5.31 -1.74
N ALA A 532 -2.30 -4.42 -0.82
CA ALA A 532 -1.77 -4.44 0.54
C ALA A 532 -2.51 -5.45 1.43
N GLU A 533 -1.82 -5.88 2.46
CA GLU A 533 -2.41 -6.48 3.66
C GLU A 533 -3.39 -5.49 4.31
N PRO A 534 -4.22 -5.94 5.27
CA PRO A 534 -5.16 -5.04 5.91
C PRO A 534 -4.53 -3.73 6.36
N ILE A 535 -5.08 -2.60 5.89
CA ILE A 535 -4.62 -1.26 6.25
C ILE A 535 -5.32 -0.71 7.49
N LEU A 536 -6.49 -1.28 7.82
CA LEU A 536 -7.25 -0.94 9.00
C LEU A 536 -8.06 -2.15 9.49
N THR A 537 -8.12 -2.35 10.80
CA THR A 537 -9.01 -3.33 11.42
C THR A 537 -9.70 -2.71 12.63
N ILE A 538 -11.02 -2.81 12.69
CA ILE A 538 -11.86 -2.32 13.78
C ILE A 538 -12.46 -3.51 14.53
N ASP A 539 -12.33 -3.45 15.84
CA ASP A 539 -12.84 -4.47 16.75
C ASP A 539 -14.36 -4.61 16.70
N PRO A 540 -14.89 -5.82 16.97
CA PRO A 540 -16.30 -6.08 17.06
C PRO A 540 -17.06 -5.11 17.96
N MET A 541 -18.36 -4.91 17.65
CA MET A 541 -19.24 -4.06 18.45
C MET A 541 -19.40 -4.55 19.90
N GLY A 542 -19.38 -5.86 20.11
CA GLY A 542 -19.49 -6.50 21.40
C GLY A 542 -19.50 -8.02 21.27
N ASN A 543 -19.02 -8.70 22.31
CA ASN A 543 -19.02 -10.16 22.37
C ASN A 543 -20.35 -10.64 22.91
N GLY A 544 -21.19 -11.21 22.05
CA GLY A 544 -22.42 -11.84 22.45
C GLY A 544 -22.81 -12.91 21.46
N GLY A 545 -22.85 -14.15 21.89
CA GLY A 545 -23.28 -15.26 21.06
C GLY A 545 -24.82 -15.34 21.00
N TYR A 546 -25.40 -15.17 19.83
CA TYR A 546 -26.70 -15.76 19.56
C TYR A 546 -26.52 -17.21 19.11
N GLY A 547 -26.99 -18.14 19.89
CA GLY A 547 -26.62 -19.54 19.75
C GLY A 547 -27.21 -20.31 18.59
N ALA A 548 -27.95 -19.75 17.63
CA ALA A 548 -28.74 -20.65 16.79
C ALA A 548 -28.79 -20.38 15.28
N ASN A 549 -28.52 -19.21 14.77
CA ASN A 549 -28.55 -19.03 13.30
C ASN A 549 -27.29 -18.34 12.75
N PRO A 550 -26.39 -19.13 12.18
CA PRO A 550 -25.15 -18.60 11.61
C PRO A 550 -25.37 -17.92 10.25
N SER A 551 -26.57 -17.51 9.89
CA SER A 551 -26.90 -17.16 8.52
C SER A 551 -26.64 -15.71 8.15
N VAL A 552 -26.41 -14.82 9.10
CA VAL A 552 -26.38 -13.38 8.82
C VAL A 552 -25.32 -12.68 9.68
N GLY A 553 -24.61 -11.76 9.07
CA GLY A 553 -23.52 -11.01 9.68
C GLY A 553 -23.83 -9.55 9.89
N ALA A 554 -22.82 -8.74 9.71
CA ALA A 554 -22.92 -7.30 9.67
C ALA A 554 -23.14 -6.82 8.23
N PHE A 555 -23.88 -5.73 8.08
CA PHE A 555 -24.04 -5.01 6.82
C PHE A 555 -23.29 -3.70 6.91
N PHE A 556 -22.70 -3.29 5.80
CA PHE A 556 -21.89 -2.09 5.73
C PHE A 556 -22.33 -1.20 4.57
N ARG A 557 -22.24 0.09 4.79
CA ARG A 557 -22.41 1.10 3.76
C ARG A 557 -21.32 2.15 3.91
N ALA A 558 -20.58 2.40 2.83
CA ALA A 558 -19.64 3.49 2.73
C ALA A 558 -20.29 4.63 1.93
N GLU A 559 -20.29 5.83 2.49
CA GLU A 559 -20.78 7.05 1.85
C GLU A 559 -19.61 8.02 1.72
N LYS A 560 -19.20 8.29 0.49
CA LYS A 560 -18.11 9.22 0.21
C LYS A 560 -18.53 10.64 0.53
N LEU A 561 -17.77 11.31 1.39
CA LEU A 561 -17.97 12.74 1.72
C LEU A 561 -17.14 13.61 0.77
N ASP A 562 -15.90 13.22 0.54
CA ASP A 562 -14.97 13.79 -0.46
C ASP A 562 -13.89 12.75 -0.81
N ASP A 563 -12.82 13.15 -1.50
CA ASP A 563 -11.78 12.22 -1.94
C ASP A 563 -10.94 11.61 -0.81
N THR A 564 -10.94 12.23 0.37
CA THR A 564 -10.14 11.83 1.54
C THR A 564 -10.97 11.44 2.75
N HIS A 565 -12.32 11.48 2.66
CA HIS A 565 -13.22 11.20 3.76
C HIS A 565 -14.41 10.36 3.34
N VAL A 566 -14.70 9.34 4.15
CA VAL A 566 -15.84 8.43 3.98
C VAL A 566 -16.56 8.25 5.31
N MET A 567 -17.89 8.33 5.29
CA MET A 567 -18.72 7.83 6.38
C MET A 567 -19.00 6.35 6.15
N LEU A 568 -18.77 5.56 7.17
CA LEU A 568 -19.04 4.14 7.16
C LEU A 568 -20.12 3.81 8.19
N TYR A 569 -21.18 3.17 7.74
CA TYR A 569 -22.24 2.67 8.60
C TYR A 569 -22.15 1.16 8.72
N GLU A 570 -22.42 0.68 9.92
CA GLU A 570 -22.45 -0.74 10.24
C GLU A 570 -23.78 -1.08 10.95
N TYR A 571 -24.50 -2.06 10.44
CA TYR A 571 -25.61 -2.70 11.15
C TYR A 571 -25.29 -4.15 11.40
N CYS A 572 -25.25 -4.55 12.65
CA CYS A 572 -24.99 -5.91 13.06
C CYS A 572 -26.28 -6.52 13.64
N MET A 573 -26.84 -7.47 12.92
CA MET A 573 -28.11 -8.06 13.24
C MET A 573 -28.13 -8.66 14.66
N GLY A 574 -29.17 -8.32 15.42
CA GLY A 574 -29.34 -8.79 16.80
C GLY A 574 -28.35 -8.23 17.81
N ASN A 575 -27.43 -7.37 17.38
CA ASN A 575 -26.44 -6.75 18.23
C ASN A 575 -26.65 -5.21 18.34
N GLY A 576 -26.49 -4.51 17.22
CA GLY A 576 -26.55 -3.08 17.24
C GLY A 576 -26.10 -2.43 15.92
N TYR A 577 -25.70 -1.17 16.01
CA TYR A 577 -25.31 -0.37 14.86
C TYR A 577 -24.26 0.67 15.22
N ALA A 578 -23.51 1.12 14.22
CA ALA A 578 -22.44 2.08 14.41
C ALA A 578 -22.26 2.96 13.17
N ALA A 579 -21.64 4.11 13.38
CA ALA A 579 -21.07 4.90 12.32
C ALA A 579 -19.63 5.27 12.65
N TYR A 580 -18.81 5.27 11.62
CA TYR A 580 -17.39 5.58 11.69
C TYR A 580 -17.05 6.62 10.63
N GLN A 581 -16.09 7.45 10.91
CA GLN A 581 -15.49 8.36 9.94
C GLN A 581 -14.12 7.85 9.58
N LEU A 582 -13.92 7.54 8.31
CA LEU A 582 -12.64 7.18 7.73
C LEU A 582 -12.01 8.43 7.09
N TYR A 583 -10.71 8.65 7.30
CA TYR A 583 -10.01 9.81 6.77
C TYR A 583 -8.51 9.57 6.63
N LEU A 584 -7.83 10.39 5.81
CA LEU A 584 -6.38 10.30 5.60
C LEU A 584 -5.59 11.21 6.55
N ASP A 585 -5.89 12.50 6.59
CA ASP A 585 -5.13 13.48 7.38
C ASP A 585 -5.81 13.86 8.70
N GLN A 586 -6.98 14.49 8.62
CA GLN A 586 -7.75 15.01 9.75
C GLN A 586 -9.20 14.56 9.62
N PRO A 587 -9.91 14.33 10.73
CA PRO A 587 -11.34 14.03 10.67
C PRO A 587 -12.09 15.11 9.89
N TYR A 588 -13.06 14.69 9.08
CA TYR A 588 -13.93 15.63 8.40
C TYR A 588 -14.68 16.47 9.44
N THR A 589 -14.21 17.67 9.64
CA THR A 589 -15.00 18.68 10.33
C THR A 589 -15.67 19.47 9.23
N ALA A 590 -16.99 19.44 9.16
CA ALA A 590 -17.75 20.24 8.20
C ALA A 590 -17.47 21.76 8.33
N ILE A 591 -16.42 22.10 9.08
CA ILE A 591 -15.98 23.46 9.36
C ILE A 591 -14.46 23.47 9.35
N SER A 592 -13.86 23.91 8.26
CA SER A 592 -12.57 24.55 8.37
C SER A 592 -12.79 25.84 9.19
N GLU A 593 -12.13 25.98 10.33
CA GLU A 593 -11.99 27.28 10.98
C GLU A 593 -11.14 28.19 10.08
N THR A 594 -11.73 28.65 8.98
CA THR A 594 -11.13 29.70 8.18
C THR A 594 -11.36 31.04 8.87
N GLY A 595 -10.34 31.48 9.56
CA GLY A 595 -10.19 32.87 9.97
C GLY A 595 -10.94 33.25 11.24
N ILE A 596 -10.30 33.08 12.39
CA ILE A 596 -10.64 33.81 13.61
C ILE A 596 -10.15 35.27 13.46
N GLY A 597 -10.86 36.05 12.64
CA GLY A 597 -10.90 37.50 12.83
C GLY A 597 -12.05 37.77 13.77
N ALA A 598 -11.89 38.70 14.73
CA ALA A 598 -12.98 39.15 15.61
C ALA A 598 -14.18 39.54 14.73
N GLN A 599 -15.27 38.78 14.82
CA GLN A 599 -16.46 39.02 14.00
C GLN A 599 -17.21 40.23 14.54
N THR A 600 -17.27 41.28 13.74
CA THR A 600 -17.92 42.54 14.09
C THR A 600 -19.34 42.71 13.53
N GLY A 601 -19.86 41.66 12.84
CA GLY A 601 -21.20 41.69 12.24
C GLY A 601 -22.32 41.25 13.20
N LYS A 602 -23.54 41.73 12.97
CA LYS A 602 -24.75 41.29 13.67
C LYS A 602 -25.27 40.00 13.02
N GLU A 603 -25.65 39.03 13.85
CA GLU A 603 -26.24 37.77 13.38
C GLU A 603 -27.56 38.04 12.61
N VAL A 604 -27.63 37.46 11.39
CA VAL A 604 -28.82 37.60 10.51
C VAL A 604 -29.63 36.30 10.47
N SER A 605 -28.95 35.14 10.42
CA SER A 605 -29.63 33.83 10.39
C SER A 605 -28.76 32.72 10.93
N LYS A 606 -29.39 31.65 11.41
CA LYS A 606 -28.80 30.39 11.75
C LYS A 606 -29.43 29.25 10.94
N THR A 607 -28.59 28.41 10.38
CA THR A 607 -29.00 27.14 9.77
C THR A 607 -28.32 26.02 10.53
N TYR A 608 -29.07 25.05 10.97
CA TYR A 608 -28.59 23.89 11.68
C TYR A 608 -28.47 22.73 10.67
N TYR A 609 -27.33 22.08 10.66
CA TYR A 609 -27.14 20.88 9.88
C TYR A 609 -26.88 19.73 10.85
N ASN A 610 -27.60 18.64 10.72
CA ASN A 610 -27.24 17.42 11.43
C ASN A 610 -25.93 16.82 10.83
N ILE A 611 -25.43 15.78 11.44
CA ILE A 611 -24.22 15.07 10.98
C ILE A 611 -24.36 14.52 9.54
N MET A 612 -25.59 14.48 9.02
CA MET A 612 -25.93 14.03 7.66
C MET A 612 -25.98 15.16 6.64
N GLY A 613 -25.69 16.40 7.04
CA GLY A 613 -25.77 17.56 6.17
C GLY A 613 -27.20 18.06 5.91
N GLN A 614 -28.24 17.51 6.56
CA GLN A 614 -29.62 17.98 6.41
C GLN A 614 -29.79 19.33 7.13
N ALA A 615 -30.28 20.31 6.37
CA ALA A 615 -30.46 21.68 6.86
C ALA A 615 -31.82 21.86 7.58
N SER A 616 -31.82 22.57 8.70
CA SER A 616 -33.02 22.98 9.44
C SER A 616 -32.84 24.37 10.00
N THR A 617 -33.95 25.07 10.26
CA THR A 617 -33.98 26.34 11.02
C THR A 617 -34.02 26.10 12.53
N GLN A 618 -34.22 24.87 12.96
CA GLN A 618 -34.21 24.44 14.35
C GLN A 618 -33.11 23.43 14.59
N PRO A 619 -32.54 23.33 15.80
CA PRO A 619 -31.55 22.31 16.10
C PRO A 619 -32.13 20.89 15.93
N HIS A 620 -31.34 20.01 15.35
CA HIS A 620 -31.58 18.57 15.42
C HIS A 620 -31.16 18.05 16.80
N SER A 621 -31.70 16.91 17.23
CA SER A 621 -31.18 16.19 18.39
C SER A 621 -29.75 15.68 18.09
N GLY A 622 -28.88 15.69 19.11
CA GLY A 622 -27.49 15.26 18.97
C GLY A 622 -26.55 16.34 18.42
N VAL A 623 -25.59 15.94 17.55
CA VAL A 623 -24.58 16.84 17.02
C VAL A 623 -25.15 17.69 15.88
N ASN A 624 -25.07 19.01 16.03
CA ASN A 624 -25.44 19.98 15.00
C ASN A 624 -24.21 20.77 14.54
N ILE A 625 -24.16 21.07 13.24
CA ILE A 625 -23.31 22.11 12.69
C ILE A 625 -24.20 23.36 12.49
N VAL A 626 -23.91 24.40 13.21
CA VAL A 626 -24.67 25.64 13.14
C VAL A 626 -23.94 26.64 12.26
N VAL A 627 -24.49 26.93 11.09
CA VAL A 627 -23.96 27.96 10.20
C VAL A 627 -24.69 29.27 10.52
N THR A 628 -23.98 30.22 11.11
CA THR A 628 -24.47 31.57 11.41
C THR A 628 -24.03 32.51 10.30
N ARG A 629 -24.99 33.27 9.69
CA ARG A 629 -24.71 34.34 8.75
C ARG A 629 -24.79 35.69 9.45
N TYR A 630 -23.88 36.58 9.08
CA TYR A 630 -23.81 37.92 9.61
C TYR A 630 -24.17 38.98 8.54
N ASP A 631 -24.58 40.17 8.94
CA ASP A 631 -24.98 41.29 8.07
C ASP A 631 -23.83 41.85 7.21
N ASN A 632 -22.60 41.57 7.58
CA ASN A 632 -21.41 41.90 6.80
C ASN A 632 -21.08 40.87 5.69
N GLY A 633 -21.97 39.89 5.44
CA GLY A 633 -21.79 38.85 4.42
C GLY A 633 -20.91 37.68 4.84
N THR A 634 -20.32 37.73 6.05
CA THR A 634 -19.53 36.61 6.56
C THR A 634 -20.40 35.50 7.13
N THR A 635 -19.84 34.29 7.19
CA THR A 635 -20.49 33.13 7.82
C THR A 635 -19.55 32.51 8.85
N ARG A 636 -20.12 32.01 9.93
CA ARG A 636 -19.42 31.22 10.96
C ARG A 636 -20.14 29.89 11.13
N ALA A 637 -19.41 28.84 11.17
CA ALA A 637 -19.94 27.53 11.49
C ALA A 637 -19.41 27.07 12.87
N THR A 638 -20.28 26.44 13.67
CA THR A 638 -19.96 26.02 15.05
C THR A 638 -20.59 24.66 15.31
N LYS A 639 -19.86 23.71 15.88
CA LYS A 639 -20.42 22.45 16.35
C LYS A 639 -21.13 22.64 17.68
N VAL A 640 -22.39 22.21 17.77
CA VAL A 640 -23.19 22.24 18.98
C VAL A 640 -23.79 20.88 19.22
N ILE A 641 -23.70 20.37 20.45
CA ILE A 641 -24.34 19.12 20.87
C ILE A 641 -25.58 19.52 21.69
N ARG A 642 -26.77 19.01 21.33
CA ARG A 642 -28.03 19.25 22.04
C ARG A 642 -28.78 17.96 22.29
#